data_3c7ca627be8ae7922e1443bda9cf6140
#
_entry.id   3c7ca627be8ae7922e1443bda9cf6140
#
_cell.length_a   1.000
_cell.length_b   1.000
_cell.length_c   1.000
_cell.angle_alpha   90.00
_cell.angle_beta   90.00
_cell.angle_gamma   90.00
#
_symmetry.space_group_name_H-M   'P 1'
#
loop_
_entity.id
_entity.type
_entity.pdbx_description
1 polymer ?
#
loop_
_entity_poly.entity_id
_entity_poly.type
_entity_poly.pdbx_seq_one_letter_code
_entity_poly.pdbx_strand_id
1 'polypeptide(L)'
;MGLIQKIFGTYSQRELKSIYPIADKIEALEDEYRQLTDEQLQAKTPEFKQRLQQGETLDDILPEAFAAVREAADRVLGLRPYRVQLIGGIVLHQGRIAEMKTGEGKTLVATLPAYLNALSGNGVHIVTVNDYLAKRDSEWMGKVHRFMGLTVGLIIHDLTKEERQAAYAADITYGTNNEMGFDYLRDNMAIYKNEQVQRGHSFAIVDEVDSILIDEARTPLIISGMGEKSTQLYDMAEAFSCRLKKYVVAETDDKAAEDESLDADYIVDEKARTATLTARGIAKAEEFFHLENLSDPENSTIAHHINQAIKAHGTMKRDVDYVVKDGEIIIVDEFTGRLMFGRRYSEGLHQAIEAKEHVSVQRESKTLATITFQNYFRLYSKLSGMTGTAMTEEEEFATIYKLDIVEIPTNRPVVRIDNEDAVYKTEQGKYRAVIRQVKECHEKGQPVLVGTVSIEKNELLSRMLTKEGIRHNLLNAKNHEKEAEIVAQAGQFGAVTVATNMAGRGTDIMLGGNAEYMATNDLRKAGYTDEVIADATGYAETDNSEILEARQMFADKLRQHKEEISGEADRVRQAGGLFIIGTERHDSRRIDNQLRGRAGRQGYPGETRFYISLEDDLMRLFGGERVQAAMERMKIDEDMPIESKMLTRSIQQAQTTVESRNFQARKSVLEYDDVMNKQREIIYGQRRQVLEGMDVKDVIMNMMNTSITHLVQNAFSGVHHLDMTSCQELLRQVEGLYFPKYAVRFTQEQLDTMDAQAVIDAFTQAAAAYYQQKEDEFTPPVMREVERVVLLRVVDEYWMEHIDAMSDLRQGIRLRAYAQTDPIIAYKKESLEMFEEMIAAIQDETVRRLYSVRLQKNEEVKRQRVANATSESVGGDGTVKKQPRKVKKIGRNEPCPCGSGKKYKNCCGRNA
;
A
#
# COMPACT_ATOMS: atom_id res chain seq x y z
N MET A 1 -23.82 -16.32 -21.56
CA MET A 1 -24.83 -16.14 -20.48
C MET A 1 -25.67 -17.41 -20.42
N GLY A 2 -25.73 -18.06 -19.25
CA GLY A 2 -26.54 -19.27 -19.06
C GLY A 2 -28.04 -18.96 -19.13
N LEU A 3 -28.84 -19.97 -19.44
CA LEU A 3 -30.31 -19.84 -19.55
C LEU A 3 -30.95 -19.29 -18.28
N ILE A 4 -30.35 -19.59 -17.11
CA ILE A 4 -30.78 -19.11 -15.79
C ILE A 4 -30.59 -17.60 -15.66
N GLN A 5 -29.48 -17.02 -16.15
CA GLN A 5 -29.23 -15.58 -16.14
C GLN A 5 -30.18 -14.80 -17.05
N LYS A 6 -30.66 -15.41 -18.14
CA LYS A 6 -31.66 -14.79 -19.04
C LYS A 6 -33.04 -14.70 -18.41
N ILE A 7 -33.39 -15.61 -17.46
CA ILE A 7 -34.71 -15.67 -16.85
C ILE A 7 -34.73 -14.86 -15.54
N PHE A 8 -33.68 -14.95 -14.72
CA PHE A 8 -33.63 -14.38 -13.37
C PHE A 8 -32.80 -13.11 -13.27
N GLY A 9 -32.12 -12.68 -14.33
CA GLY A 9 -31.19 -11.54 -14.33
C GLY A 9 -29.85 -11.87 -13.65
N THR A 10 -28.90 -10.93 -13.71
CA THR A 10 -27.64 -11.03 -12.97
C THR A 10 -27.86 -10.82 -11.47
N TYR A 11 -26.83 -11.15 -10.65
CA TYR A 11 -26.85 -10.86 -9.23
C TYR A 11 -27.11 -9.37 -8.97
N SER A 12 -26.35 -8.48 -9.59
CA SER A 12 -26.52 -7.03 -9.47
C SER A 12 -27.94 -6.56 -9.85
N GLN A 13 -28.54 -7.12 -10.92
CA GLN A 13 -29.91 -6.74 -11.30
C GLN A 13 -30.97 -7.13 -10.26
N ARG A 14 -30.74 -8.20 -9.51
CA ARG A 14 -31.67 -8.60 -8.42
C ARG A 14 -31.52 -7.69 -7.22
N GLU A 15 -30.27 -7.38 -6.83
CA GLU A 15 -29.97 -6.47 -5.74
C GLU A 15 -30.49 -5.06 -6.00
N LEU A 16 -30.32 -4.54 -7.22
CA LEU A 16 -30.83 -3.24 -7.62
C LEU A 16 -32.37 -3.12 -7.45
N LYS A 17 -33.12 -4.22 -7.63
CA LYS A 17 -34.57 -4.21 -7.40
C LYS A 17 -34.96 -3.90 -5.95
N SER A 18 -34.13 -4.27 -4.98
CA SER A 18 -34.35 -3.94 -3.56
C SER A 18 -33.94 -2.49 -3.24
N ILE A 19 -33.01 -1.93 -4.02
CA ILE A 19 -32.46 -0.58 -3.81
C ILE A 19 -33.34 0.49 -4.48
N TYR A 20 -33.96 0.21 -5.63
CA TYR A 20 -34.81 1.18 -6.35
C TYR A 20 -35.90 1.82 -5.49
N PRO A 21 -36.65 1.09 -4.64
CA PRO A 21 -37.67 1.72 -3.78
C PRO A 21 -37.10 2.71 -2.78
N ILE A 22 -35.83 2.53 -2.34
CA ILE A 22 -35.14 3.48 -1.45
C ILE A 22 -34.80 4.74 -2.23
N ALA A 23 -34.24 4.59 -3.45
CA ALA A 23 -33.97 5.71 -4.35
C ALA A 23 -35.25 6.49 -4.70
N ASP A 24 -36.38 5.81 -4.94
CA ASP A 24 -37.67 6.43 -5.20
C ASP A 24 -38.12 7.30 -4.02
N LYS A 25 -37.93 6.83 -2.77
CA LYS A 25 -38.23 7.62 -1.56
C LYS A 25 -37.37 8.87 -1.46
N ILE A 26 -36.07 8.77 -1.78
CA ILE A 26 -35.14 9.92 -1.78
C ILE A 26 -35.59 10.97 -2.79
N GLU A 27 -35.90 10.53 -4.01
CA GLU A 27 -36.38 11.43 -5.08
C GLU A 27 -37.73 12.07 -4.75
N ALA A 28 -38.65 11.36 -4.07
CA ALA A 28 -39.91 11.90 -3.63
C ALA A 28 -39.79 13.04 -2.61
N LEU A 29 -38.71 13.12 -1.86
CA LEU A 29 -38.41 14.20 -0.92
C LEU A 29 -37.81 15.46 -1.57
N GLU A 30 -37.53 15.42 -2.88
CA GLU A 30 -36.78 16.49 -3.58
C GLU A 30 -37.45 17.86 -3.44
N ASP A 31 -38.78 17.96 -3.70
CA ASP A 31 -39.50 19.24 -3.67
C ASP A 31 -39.59 19.81 -2.25
N GLU A 32 -39.72 18.96 -1.24
CA GLU A 32 -39.71 19.36 0.16
C GLU A 32 -38.39 19.97 0.57
N TYR A 33 -37.25 19.28 0.29
CA TYR A 33 -35.95 19.75 0.68
C TYR A 33 -35.49 20.97 -0.11
N ARG A 34 -35.92 21.13 -1.36
CA ARG A 34 -35.65 22.31 -2.18
C ARG A 34 -36.29 23.60 -1.60
N GLN A 35 -37.40 23.49 -0.85
CA GLN A 35 -38.09 24.61 -0.23
C GLN A 35 -37.47 25.07 1.10
N LEU A 36 -36.60 24.26 1.70
CA LEU A 36 -35.94 24.59 2.96
C LEU A 36 -34.99 25.77 2.76
N THR A 37 -34.87 26.66 3.75
CA THR A 37 -33.77 27.61 3.80
C THR A 37 -32.45 26.91 4.15
N ASP A 38 -31.33 27.62 3.98
CA ASP A 38 -30.00 27.05 4.33
C ASP A 38 -29.94 26.68 5.81
N GLU A 39 -30.47 27.53 6.70
CA GLU A 39 -30.51 27.26 8.15
C GLU A 39 -31.37 26.05 8.47
N GLN A 40 -32.49 25.88 7.77
CA GLN A 40 -33.39 24.75 7.96
C GLN A 40 -32.75 23.44 7.46
N LEU A 41 -32.03 23.50 6.34
CA LEU A 41 -31.32 22.37 5.80
C LEU A 41 -30.16 21.93 6.72
N GLN A 42 -29.40 22.91 7.24
CA GLN A 42 -28.31 22.66 8.22
C GLN A 42 -28.86 22.11 9.53
N ALA A 43 -30.04 22.56 9.98
CA ALA A 43 -30.69 22.06 11.20
C ALA A 43 -31.11 20.56 11.13
N LYS A 44 -31.17 19.99 9.91
CA LYS A 44 -31.39 18.54 9.76
C LYS A 44 -30.29 17.68 10.37
N THR A 45 -29.04 18.14 10.37
CA THR A 45 -27.90 17.38 10.96
C THR A 45 -28.06 17.13 12.46
N PRO A 46 -28.28 18.14 13.33
CA PRO A 46 -28.57 17.89 14.74
C PRO A 46 -29.88 17.14 14.96
N GLU A 47 -30.94 17.33 14.13
CA GLU A 47 -32.18 16.55 14.17
C GLU A 47 -31.87 15.05 13.97
N PHE A 48 -31.14 14.67 12.92
CA PHE A 48 -30.79 13.28 12.67
C PHE A 48 -29.92 12.68 13.79
N LYS A 49 -28.93 13.43 14.29
CA LYS A 49 -28.11 12.99 15.45
C LYS A 49 -29.00 12.72 16.67
N GLN A 50 -30.02 13.54 16.93
CA GLN A 50 -30.95 13.35 18.04
C GLN A 50 -31.84 12.10 17.84
N ARG A 51 -32.35 11.87 16.63
CA ARG A 51 -33.17 10.69 16.29
C ARG A 51 -32.35 9.38 16.47
N LEU A 52 -31.10 9.37 16.06
CA LEU A 52 -30.18 8.24 16.33
C LEU A 52 -29.98 7.98 17.83
N GLN A 53 -29.87 9.04 18.66
CA GLN A 53 -29.79 8.91 20.12
C GLN A 53 -31.09 8.39 20.74
N GLN A 54 -32.21 8.59 20.09
CA GLN A 54 -33.52 8.08 20.48
C GLN A 54 -33.78 6.62 20.05
N GLY A 55 -32.85 6.01 19.31
CA GLY A 55 -32.88 4.60 18.94
C GLY A 55 -33.29 4.32 17.49
N GLU A 56 -33.49 5.33 16.64
CA GLU A 56 -33.61 5.10 15.20
C GLU A 56 -32.26 4.62 14.62
N THR A 57 -32.32 3.85 13.54
CA THR A 57 -31.13 3.33 12.84
C THR A 57 -30.72 4.27 11.70
N LEU A 58 -29.48 4.09 11.20
CA LEU A 58 -29.01 4.81 10.02
C LEU A 58 -29.88 4.49 8.78
N ASP A 59 -30.40 3.27 8.67
CA ASP A 59 -31.28 2.87 7.57
C ASP A 59 -32.63 3.58 7.62
N ASP A 60 -33.17 3.86 8.82
CA ASP A 60 -34.43 4.57 8.98
C ASP A 60 -34.36 6.02 8.49
N ILE A 61 -33.25 6.71 8.78
CA ILE A 61 -33.03 8.11 8.37
C ILE A 61 -32.37 8.27 7.00
N LEU A 62 -31.91 7.17 6.36
CA LEU A 62 -31.18 7.20 5.08
C LEU A 62 -31.88 8.01 3.98
N PRO A 63 -33.20 7.83 3.70
CA PRO A 63 -33.83 8.57 2.63
C PRO A 63 -33.79 10.10 2.84
N GLU A 64 -34.06 10.54 4.07
CA GLU A 64 -34.06 11.96 4.44
C GLU A 64 -32.64 12.55 4.44
N ALA A 65 -31.67 11.81 4.99
CA ALA A 65 -30.25 12.22 5.02
C ALA A 65 -29.68 12.36 3.60
N PHE A 66 -29.97 11.42 2.71
CA PHE A 66 -29.54 11.49 1.32
C PHE A 66 -30.21 12.63 0.55
N ALA A 67 -31.51 12.90 0.81
CA ALA A 67 -32.20 14.06 0.23
C ALA A 67 -31.56 15.38 0.70
N ALA A 68 -31.20 15.48 1.99
CA ALA A 68 -30.52 16.66 2.54
C ALA A 68 -29.17 16.91 1.88
N VAL A 69 -28.30 15.88 1.77
CA VAL A 69 -26.98 16.02 1.14
C VAL A 69 -27.10 16.27 -0.37
N ARG A 70 -28.05 15.64 -1.04
CA ARG A 70 -28.33 15.89 -2.47
C ARG A 70 -28.66 17.35 -2.73
N GLU A 71 -29.52 17.97 -1.90
CA GLU A 71 -29.86 19.38 -1.99
C GLU A 71 -28.66 20.27 -1.61
N ALA A 72 -27.91 19.92 -0.56
CA ALA A 72 -26.71 20.65 -0.15
C ALA A 72 -25.64 20.65 -1.26
N ALA A 73 -25.43 19.51 -1.93
CA ALA A 73 -24.49 19.39 -3.04
C ALA A 73 -24.90 20.27 -4.24
N ASP A 74 -26.19 20.34 -4.54
CA ASP A 74 -26.72 21.21 -5.59
C ASP A 74 -26.47 22.69 -5.27
N ARG A 75 -26.76 23.13 -4.03
CA ARG A 75 -26.58 24.55 -3.60
C ARG A 75 -25.11 24.96 -3.53
N VAL A 76 -24.27 24.09 -2.97
CA VAL A 76 -22.87 24.42 -2.66
C VAL A 76 -21.95 24.24 -3.87
N LEU A 77 -22.17 23.16 -4.64
CA LEU A 77 -21.30 22.78 -5.77
C LEU A 77 -21.94 23.01 -7.14
N GLY A 78 -23.25 23.24 -7.22
CA GLY A 78 -24.01 23.19 -8.48
C GLY A 78 -24.07 21.79 -9.10
N LEU A 79 -23.86 20.74 -8.29
CA LEU A 79 -23.82 19.34 -8.70
C LEU A 79 -24.93 18.56 -7.98
N ARG A 80 -26.00 18.31 -8.70
CA ARG A 80 -27.10 17.51 -8.17
C ARG A 80 -26.87 16.03 -8.45
N PRO A 81 -26.74 15.16 -7.42
CA PRO A 81 -26.57 13.73 -7.63
C PRO A 81 -27.68 13.10 -8.46
N TYR A 82 -27.31 12.36 -9.50
CA TYR A 82 -28.25 11.62 -10.34
C TYR A 82 -28.78 10.37 -9.61
N ARG A 83 -29.88 9.81 -10.11
CA ARG A 83 -30.47 8.58 -9.57
C ARG A 83 -29.44 7.44 -9.45
N VAL A 84 -28.61 7.21 -10.46
CA VAL A 84 -27.56 6.18 -10.43
C VAL A 84 -26.52 6.44 -9.34
N GLN A 85 -26.26 7.70 -9.01
CA GLN A 85 -25.35 8.09 -7.92
C GLN A 85 -25.99 7.88 -6.55
N LEU A 86 -27.30 8.09 -6.40
CA LEU A 86 -28.03 7.72 -5.18
C LEU A 86 -27.95 6.21 -4.93
N ILE A 87 -28.17 5.40 -5.98
CA ILE A 87 -28.05 3.95 -5.91
C ILE A 87 -26.64 3.53 -5.49
N GLY A 88 -25.61 4.13 -6.09
CA GLY A 88 -24.20 3.90 -5.70
C GLY A 88 -23.95 4.23 -4.24
N GLY A 89 -24.48 5.36 -3.74
CA GLY A 89 -24.37 5.76 -2.34
C GLY A 89 -25.03 4.77 -1.37
N ILE A 90 -26.21 4.22 -1.73
CA ILE A 90 -26.91 3.19 -0.94
C ILE A 90 -26.07 1.91 -0.88
N VAL A 91 -25.49 1.45 -2.00
CA VAL A 91 -24.62 0.27 -2.05
C VAL A 91 -23.40 0.45 -1.16
N LEU A 92 -22.76 1.63 -1.19
CA LEU A 92 -21.63 1.95 -0.30
C LEU A 92 -22.05 1.95 1.18
N HIS A 93 -23.22 2.51 1.50
CA HIS A 93 -23.73 2.48 2.88
C HIS A 93 -23.95 1.06 3.39
N GLN A 94 -24.36 0.13 2.52
CA GLN A 94 -24.54 -1.28 2.84
C GLN A 94 -23.22 -2.04 3.10
N GLY A 95 -22.06 -1.40 2.98
CA GLY A 95 -20.76 -2.06 3.15
C GLY A 95 -20.39 -2.97 1.97
N ARG A 96 -20.65 -2.53 0.75
CA ARG A 96 -20.46 -3.28 -0.50
C ARG A 96 -19.61 -2.48 -1.49
N ILE A 97 -19.22 -3.10 -2.59
CA ILE A 97 -18.51 -2.42 -3.67
C ILE A 97 -19.52 -1.94 -4.72
N ALA A 98 -19.52 -0.63 -4.98
CA ALA A 98 -20.25 -0.02 -6.09
C ALA A 98 -19.36 0.02 -7.34
N GLU A 99 -19.60 -0.88 -8.31
CA GLU A 99 -18.94 -0.76 -9.61
C GLU A 99 -19.66 0.29 -10.45
N MET A 100 -19.06 1.48 -10.54
CA MET A 100 -19.54 2.58 -11.36
C MET A 100 -18.50 2.90 -12.43
N LYS A 101 -18.91 2.95 -13.70
CA LYS A 101 -18.00 3.21 -14.80
C LYS A 101 -17.25 4.54 -14.60
N THR A 102 -16.06 4.64 -15.17
CA THR A 102 -15.22 5.85 -15.06
C THR A 102 -15.98 7.06 -15.65
N GLY A 103 -15.94 8.19 -14.93
CA GLY A 103 -16.66 9.41 -15.33
C GLY A 103 -18.12 9.50 -14.83
N GLU A 104 -18.63 8.55 -14.03
CA GLU A 104 -19.97 8.60 -13.42
C GLU A 104 -20.02 9.44 -12.12
N GLY A 105 -18.94 10.12 -11.75
CA GLY A 105 -18.90 11.01 -10.58
C GLY A 105 -18.85 10.31 -9.23
N LYS A 106 -18.05 9.24 -9.10
CA LYS A 106 -17.85 8.49 -7.86
C LYS A 106 -17.50 9.35 -6.65
N THR A 107 -16.68 10.38 -6.83
CA THR A 107 -16.31 11.33 -5.77
C THR A 107 -17.52 11.98 -5.11
N LEU A 108 -18.53 12.39 -5.92
CA LEU A 108 -19.78 12.94 -5.41
C LEU A 108 -20.63 11.88 -4.71
N VAL A 109 -20.64 10.64 -5.23
CA VAL A 109 -21.37 9.52 -4.63
C VAL A 109 -20.92 9.25 -3.21
N ALA A 110 -19.61 9.31 -2.94
CA ALA A 110 -19.06 9.06 -1.61
C ALA A 110 -19.56 10.05 -0.55
N THR A 111 -19.99 11.26 -0.92
CA THR A 111 -20.51 12.26 0.03
C THR A 111 -21.80 11.79 0.73
N LEU A 112 -22.64 11.04 0.02
CA LEU A 112 -23.93 10.57 0.53
C LEU A 112 -23.77 9.60 1.73
N PRO A 113 -23.10 8.44 1.59
CA PRO A 113 -22.89 7.53 2.71
C PRO A 113 -21.93 8.08 3.75
N ALA A 114 -20.97 8.96 3.36
CA ALA A 114 -20.07 9.59 4.32
C ALA A 114 -20.84 10.47 5.30
N TYR A 115 -21.73 11.34 4.81
CA TYR A 115 -22.58 12.16 5.66
C TYR A 115 -23.43 11.31 6.60
N LEU A 116 -24.18 10.34 6.05
CA LEU A 116 -25.07 9.49 6.83
C LEU A 116 -24.34 8.77 7.98
N ASN A 117 -23.20 8.15 7.67
CA ASN A 117 -22.47 7.38 8.68
C ASN A 117 -21.73 8.28 9.69
N ALA A 118 -21.33 9.49 9.29
CA ALA A 118 -20.71 10.46 10.19
C ALA A 118 -21.66 10.95 11.29
N LEU A 119 -22.99 10.90 11.07
CA LEU A 119 -24.00 11.25 12.08
C LEU A 119 -23.92 10.37 13.33
N SER A 120 -23.35 9.16 13.23
CA SER A 120 -23.12 8.28 14.39
C SER A 120 -22.07 8.80 15.37
N GLY A 121 -21.22 9.76 14.96
CA GLY A 121 -20.11 10.30 15.76
C GLY A 121 -18.86 9.41 15.83
N ASN A 122 -18.87 8.23 15.21
CA ASN A 122 -17.74 7.28 15.24
C ASN A 122 -16.64 7.58 14.22
N GLY A 123 -16.86 8.55 13.33
CA GLY A 123 -15.94 8.93 12.26
C GLY A 123 -16.05 8.06 11.01
N VAL A 124 -15.83 8.70 9.87
CA VAL A 124 -15.79 8.05 8.56
C VAL A 124 -14.48 8.38 7.88
N HIS A 125 -13.81 7.36 7.34
CA HIS A 125 -12.59 7.53 6.56
C HIS A 125 -12.90 7.37 5.07
N ILE A 126 -12.47 8.34 4.25
CA ILE A 126 -12.51 8.24 2.78
C ILE A 126 -11.07 8.09 2.31
N VAL A 127 -10.77 6.90 1.79
CA VAL A 127 -9.41 6.49 1.46
C VAL A 127 -9.18 6.57 -0.02
N THR A 128 -8.11 7.26 -0.43
CA THR A 128 -7.69 7.43 -1.83
C THR A 128 -6.26 6.94 -2.05
N VAL A 129 -5.83 6.88 -3.32
CA VAL A 129 -4.52 6.33 -3.70
C VAL A 129 -3.35 7.32 -3.60
N ASN A 130 -3.60 8.63 -3.44
CA ASN A 130 -2.53 9.63 -3.36
C ASN A 130 -2.98 10.94 -2.69
N ASP A 131 -1.99 11.73 -2.25
CA ASP A 131 -2.20 12.99 -1.53
C ASP A 131 -2.95 14.05 -2.36
N TYR A 132 -2.70 14.10 -3.67
CA TYR A 132 -3.38 15.04 -4.56
C TYR A 132 -4.90 14.82 -4.57
N LEU A 133 -5.34 13.58 -4.72
CA LEU A 133 -6.76 13.24 -4.70
C LEU A 133 -7.36 13.46 -3.31
N ALA A 134 -6.66 13.05 -2.25
CA ALA A 134 -7.11 13.26 -0.88
C ALA A 134 -7.33 14.74 -0.57
N LYS A 135 -6.38 15.62 -0.94
CA LYS A 135 -6.47 17.06 -0.76
C LYS A 135 -7.61 17.65 -1.60
N ARG A 136 -7.63 17.36 -2.90
CA ARG A 136 -8.68 17.87 -3.82
C ARG A 136 -10.08 17.52 -3.32
N ASP A 137 -10.29 16.26 -2.97
CA ASP A 137 -11.63 15.75 -2.62
C ASP A 137 -12.06 16.23 -1.23
N SER A 138 -11.15 16.34 -0.27
CA SER A 138 -11.44 16.92 1.06
C SER A 138 -11.81 18.41 0.99
N GLU A 139 -11.19 19.16 0.08
CA GLU A 139 -11.51 20.58 -0.13
C GLU A 139 -12.81 20.73 -0.92
N TRP A 140 -12.98 20.01 -1.99
CA TRP A 140 -14.12 20.13 -2.91
C TRP A 140 -15.40 19.55 -2.31
N MET A 141 -15.43 18.26 -1.98
CA MET A 141 -16.58 17.61 -1.36
C MET A 141 -16.77 18.05 0.10
N GLY A 142 -15.67 18.39 0.77
CA GLY A 142 -15.71 18.92 2.13
C GLY A 142 -16.57 20.18 2.31
N LYS A 143 -16.78 20.96 1.25
CA LYS A 143 -17.73 22.10 1.30
C LYS A 143 -19.15 21.66 1.62
N VAL A 144 -19.61 20.55 1.04
CA VAL A 144 -20.94 19.98 1.31
C VAL A 144 -21.04 19.54 2.76
N HIS A 145 -20.04 18.85 3.27
CA HIS A 145 -20.02 18.38 4.64
C HIS A 145 -19.98 19.51 5.66
N ARG A 146 -19.13 20.52 5.42
CA ARG A 146 -19.05 21.73 6.28
C ARG A 146 -20.33 22.54 6.24
N PHE A 147 -20.95 22.70 5.06
CA PHE A 147 -22.24 23.35 4.93
C PHE A 147 -23.32 22.65 5.78
N MET A 148 -23.30 21.32 5.82
CA MET A 148 -24.18 20.52 6.66
C MET A 148 -23.77 20.46 8.15
N GLY A 149 -22.75 21.21 8.56
CA GLY A 149 -22.32 21.30 9.95
C GLY A 149 -21.43 20.15 10.45
N LEU A 150 -20.79 19.39 9.55
CA LEU A 150 -19.80 18.36 9.88
C LEU A 150 -18.38 18.86 9.70
N THR A 151 -17.46 18.34 10.52
CA THR A 151 -16.03 18.61 10.43
C THR A 151 -15.34 17.67 9.44
N VAL A 152 -14.34 18.21 8.71
CA VAL A 152 -13.60 17.47 7.68
C VAL A 152 -12.10 17.57 7.97
N GLY A 153 -11.44 16.43 8.10
CA GLY A 153 -10.00 16.28 8.26
C GLY A 153 -9.33 15.77 6.98
N LEU A 154 -8.02 15.98 6.90
CA LEU A 154 -7.17 15.52 5.80
C LEU A 154 -5.91 14.87 6.35
N ILE A 155 -5.60 13.66 5.90
CA ILE A 155 -4.38 12.91 6.22
C ILE A 155 -3.57 12.70 4.94
N ILE A 156 -2.45 13.37 4.87
CA ILE A 156 -1.46 13.30 3.79
C ILE A 156 -0.04 13.24 4.37
N HIS A 157 0.95 13.10 3.51
CA HIS A 157 2.35 13.13 3.93
C HIS A 157 2.71 14.49 4.59
N ASP A 158 3.80 14.53 5.33
CA ASP A 158 4.37 15.74 5.98
C ASP A 158 3.49 16.47 7.02
N LEU A 159 2.40 15.87 7.53
CA LEU A 159 1.61 16.45 8.63
C LEU A 159 2.26 16.22 9.98
N THR A 160 2.18 17.23 10.85
CA THR A 160 2.56 17.10 12.25
C THR A 160 1.61 16.18 13.02
N LYS A 161 2.03 15.72 14.19
CA LYS A 161 1.21 14.87 15.06
C LYS A 161 -0.10 15.56 15.47
N GLU A 162 -0.02 16.83 15.83
CA GLU A 162 -1.17 17.63 16.25
C GLU A 162 -2.18 17.81 15.13
N GLU A 163 -1.72 18.03 13.90
CA GLU A 163 -2.56 18.11 12.71
C GLU A 163 -3.23 16.77 12.42
N ARG A 164 -2.51 15.64 12.54
CA ARG A 164 -3.07 14.29 12.39
C ARG A 164 -4.15 14.02 13.44
N GLN A 165 -3.90 14.37 14.71
CA GLN A 165 -4.88 14.20 15.78
C GLN A 165 -6.16 15.01 15.49
N ALA A 166 -6.03 16.26 15.07
CA ALA A 166 -7.16 17.10 14.70
C ALA A 166 -7.92 16.53 13.49
N ALA A 167 -7.21 16.00 12.49
CA ALA A 167 -7.81 15.41 11.30
C ALA A 167 -8.59 14.13 11.61
N TYR A 168 -8.05 13.23 12.44
CA TYR A 168 -8.78 12.00 12.85
C TYR A 168 -9.91 12.29 13.85
N ALA A 169 -9.87 13.41 14.57
CA ALA A 169 -10.97 13.83 15.43
C ALA A 169 -12.17 14.37 14.66
N ALA A 170 -12.02 14.71 13.38
CA ALA A 170 -13.10 15.18 12.51
C ALA A 170 -14.17 14.11 12.26
N ASP A 171 -15.39 14.53 11.92
CA ASP A 171 -16.50 13.62 11.58
C ASP A 171 -16.20 12.79 10.33
N ILE A 172 -15.53 13.40 9.33
CA ILE A 172 -15.11 12.75 8.07
C ILE A 172 -13.64 13.06 7.83
N THR A 173 -12.83 12.02 7.63
CA THR A 173 -11.39 12.16 7.38
C THR A 173 -11.05 11.60 6.00
N TYR A 174 -10.54 12.46 5.12
CA TYR A 174 -9.95 12.05 3.85
C TYR A 174 -8.48 11.72 4.05
N GLY A 175 -7.95 10.72 3.36
CA GLY A 175 -6.53 10.42 3.44
C GLY A 175 -6.09 9.35 2.47
N THR A 176 -4.77 9.12 2.41
CA THR A 176 -4.20 8.06 1.60
C THR A 176 -4.15 6.74 2.37
N ASN A 177 -4.28 5.63 1.64
CA ASN A 177 -4.19 4.29 2.20
C ASN A 177 -2.87 4.07 2.97
N ASN A 178 -1.76 4.56 2.43
CA ASN A 178 -0.44 4.42 3.03
C ASN A 178 -0.34 5.17 4.36
N GLU A 179 -0.67 6.47 4.37
CA GLU A 179 -0.55 7.30 5.59
C GLU A 179 -1.46 6.80 6.71
N MET A 180 -2.69 6.41 6.39
CA MET A 180 -3.60 5.85 7.39
C MET A 180 -3.10 4.53 7.97
N GLY A 181 -2.50 3.67 7.14
CA GLY A 181 -1.91 2.43 7.60
C GLY A 181 -0.62 2.65 8.40
N PHE A 182 0.22 3.62 8.01
CA PHE A 182 1.39 4.00 8.80
C PHE A 182 1.01 4.64 10.13
N ASP A 183 -0.04 5.46 10.18
CA ASP A 183 -0.54 6.01 11.43
C ASP A 183 -1.00 4.91 12.39
N TYR A 184 -1.66 3.86 11.88
CA TYR A 184 -1.99 2.68 12.68
C TYR A 184 -0.74 2.01 13.27
N LEU A 185 0.31 1.82 12.47
CA LEU A 185 1.55 1.23 12.97
C LEU A 185 2.24 2.15 13.99
N ARG A 186 2.31 3.47 13.71
CA ARG A 186 2.86 4.47 14.64
C ARG A 186 2.13 4.49 15.98
N ASP A 187 0.79 4.43 15.96
CA ASP A 187 -0.04 4.38 17.16
C ASP A 187 0.23 3.14 18.00
N ASN A 188 0.52 2.01 17.37
CA ASN A 188 0.88 0.78 18.07
C ASN A 188 2.34 0.74 18.54
N MET A 189 3.18 1.69 18.12
CA MET A 189 4.54 1.91 18.62
C MET A 189 4.62 3.10 19.61
N ALA A 190 3.50 3.80 19.87
CA ALA A 190 3.44 4.93 20.79
C ALA A 190 3.73 4.48 22.22
N ILE A 191 4.52 5.23 22.97
CA ILE A 191 4.84 4.95 24.38
C ILE A 191 3.98 5.71 25.37
N TYR A 192 3.25 6.73 24.89
CA TYR A 192 2.26 7.47 25.66
C TYR A 192 0.94 7.54 24.89
N LYS A 193 -0.19 7.50 25.61
CA LYS A 193 -1.54 7.59 25.01
C LYS A 193 -1.75 8.85 24.18
N ASN A 194 -1.19 9.98 24.63
CA ASN A 194 -1.28 11.27 23.91
C ASN A 194 -0.44 11.32 22.64
N GLU A 195 0.35 10.31 22.32
CA GLU A 195 1.06 10.19 21.05
C GLU A 195 0.20 9.54 19.96
N GLN A 196 -0.84 8.80 20.33
CA GLN A 196 -1.76 8.18 19.38
C GLN A 196 -2.58 9.24 18.65
N VAL A 197 -2.83 8.99 17.36
CA VAL A 197 -3.55 9.93 16.48
C VAL A 197 -4.90 9.39 16.04
N GLN A 198 -5.05 8.07 15.85
CA GLN A 198 -6.28 7.45 15.41
C GLN A 198 -7.23 7.18 16.59
N ARG A 199 -8.54 7.31 16.37
CA ARG A 199 -9.56 7.03 17.40
C ARG A 199 -10.33 5.73 17.20
N GLY A 200 -10.10 5.02 16.09
CA GLY A 200 -10.74 3.75 15.78
C GLY A 200 -11.07 3.59 14.30
N HIS A 201 -11.61 2.40 13.95
CA HIS A 201 -11.89 1.98 12.57
C HIS A 201 -13.37 1.63 12.43
N SER A 202 -14.23 2.65 12.35
CA SER A 202 -15.69 2.45 12.25
C SER A 202 -16.11 2.15 10.81
N PHE A 203 -16.00 3.12 9.90
CA PHE A 203 -16.39 2.97 8.50
C PHE A 203 -15.35 3.55 7.56
N ALA A 204 -14.99 2.77 6.53
CA ALA A 204 -14.15 3.24 5.44
C ALA A 204 -14.86 3.12 4.09
N ILE A 205 -14.72 4.17 3.29
CA ILE A 205 -15.08 4.20 1.87
C ILE A 205 -13.78 4.28 1.08
N VAL A 206 -13.46 3.23 0.32
CA VAL A 206 -12.22 3.14 -0.45
C VAL A 206 -12.49 3.55 -1.90
N ASP A 207 -11.92 4.68 -2.33
CA ASP A 207 -11.96 5.08 -3.75
C ASP A 207 -10.88 4.33 -4.53
N GLU A 208 -11.21 3.93 -5.75
CA GLU A 208 -10.38 3.03 -6.58
C GLU A 208 -9.99 1.77 -5.79
N VAL A 209 -11.01 1.11 -5.22
CA VAL A 209 -10.87 -0.03 -4.31
C VAL A 209 -10.05 -1.19 -4.89
N ASP A 210 -10.12 -1.40 -6.19
CA ASP A 210 -9.32 -2.40 -6.91
C ASP A 210 -7.82 -2.08 -6.95
N SER A 211 -7.46 -0.78 -6.99
CA SER A 211 -6.05 -0.39 -6.87
C SER A 211 -5.51 -0.67 -5.47
N ILE A 212 -6.25 -0.23 -4.45
CA ILE A 212 -5.77 -0.29 -3.08
C ILE A 212 -5.80 -1.73 -2.54
N LEU A 213 -6.91 -2.45 -2.75
CA LEU A 213 -7.11 -3.77 -2.13
C LEU A 213 -6.61 -4.94 -2.98
N ILE A 214 -6.30 -4.73 -4.26
CA ILE A 214 -5.76 -5.78 -5.15
C ILE A 214 -4.33 -5.47 -5.57
N ASP A 215 -4.08 -4.32 -6.23
CA ASP A 215 -2.75 -4.03 -6.80
C ASP A 215 -1.72 -3.75 -5.71
N GLU A 216 -1.99 -2.80 -4.82
CA GLU A 216 -1.08 -2.40 -3.76
C GLU A 216 -1.03 -3.42 -2.61
N ALA A 217 -2.05 -4.29 -2.50
CA ALA A 217 -2.14 -5.30 -1.44
C ALA A 217 -1.21 -6.52 -1.62
N ARG A 218 -0.25 -6.47 -2.53
CA ARG A 218 0.79 -7.51 -2.70
C ARG A 218 1.86 -7.43 -1.64
N THR A 219 2.07 -6.27 -1.08
CA THR A 219 3.17 -5.97 -0.16
C THR A 219 2.65 -5.32 1.12
N PRO A 220 3.18 -5.68 2.29
CA PRO A 220 2.77 -5.09 3.55
C PRO A 220 3.30 -3.66 3.72
N LEU A 221 2.68 -2.92 4.63
CA LEU A 221 3.23 -1.70 5.21
C LEU A 221 4.29 -2.08 6.25
N ILE A 222 5.45 -1.44 6.20
CA ILE A 222 6.57 -1.74 7.10
C ILE A 222 7.15 -0.44 7.64
N ILE A 223 7.31 -0.36 8.96
CA ILE A 223 8.14 0.65 9.61
C ILE A 223 9.47 0.00 9.98
N SER A 224 10.56 0.60 9.54
CA SER A 224 11.91 0.06 9.74
C SER A 224 12.77 0.99 10.58
N GLY A 225 13.69 0.40 11.34
CA GLY A 225 14.75 1.07 12.06
C GLY A 225 16.13 0.72 11.49
N MET A 226 17.19 1.32 12.03
CA MET A 226 18.57 1.04 11.61
C MET A 226 18.97 -0.38 12.02
N GLY A 227 19.40 -1.18 11.05
CA GLY A 227 20.00 -2.49 11.28
C GLY A 227 21.52 -2.44 11.50
N GLU A 228 22.08 -3.53 11.98
CA GLU A 228 23.51 -3.63 12.34
C GLU A 228 24.40 -4.22 11.23
N LYS A 229 23.81 -4.81 10.17
CA LYS A 229 24.54 -5.63 9.21
C LYS A 229 25.44 -4.84 8.27
N SER A 230 26.54 -5.51 7.88
CA SER A 230 27.62 -4.96 7.05
C SER A 230 27.21 -4.84 5.58
N THR A 231 27.57 -3.72 4.94
CA THR A 231 27.40 -3.51 3.48
C THR A 231 28.42 -4.26 2.63
N GLN A 232 29.55 -4.73 3.21
CA GLN A 232 30.66 -5.37 2.48
C GLN A 232 30.28 -6.69 1.79
N LEU A 233 29.35 -7.46 2.37
CA LEU A 233 28.92 -8.73 1.78
C LEU A 233 28.15 -8.52 0.46
N TYR A 234 27.43 -7.40 0.30
CA TYR A 234 26.76 -7.09 -0.97
C TYR A 234 27.76 -6.81 -2.09
N ASP A 235 28.83 -6.06 -1.80
CA ASP A 235 29.89 -5.79 -2.79
C ASP A 235 30.63 -7.09 -3.17
N MET A 236 30.87 -7.99 -2.22
CA MET A 236 31.48 -9.30 -2.48
C MET A 236 30.57 -10.20 -3.32
N ALA A 237 29.29 -10.27 -2.98
CA ALA A 237 28.29 -11.05 -3.72
C ALA A 237 28.08 -10.50 -5.14
N GLU A 238 28.14 -9.18 -5.33
CA GLU A 238 28.13 -8.54 -6.64
C GLU A 238 29.38 -8.93 -7.45
N ALA A 239 30.55 -8.78 -6.88
CA ALA A 239 31.83 -9.15 -7.54
C ALA A 239 31.84 -10.64 -7.95
N PHE A 240 31.17 -11.50 -7.21
CA PHE A 240 30.98 -12.91 -7.56
C PHE A 240 29.94 -13.06 -8.69
N SER A 241 28.76 -12.47 -8.56
CA SER A 241 27.64 -12.63 -9.48
C SER A 241 27.96 -12.15 -10.91
N CYS A 242 28.77 -11.08 -11.05
CA CYS A 242 29.25 -10.60 -12.33
C CYS A 242 30.07 -11.63 -13.12
N ARG A 243 30.62 -12.64 -12.47
CA ARG A 243 31.44 -13.69 -13.10
C ARG A 243 30.65 -14.92 -13.52
N LEU A 244 29.40 -14.98 -13.13
CA LEU A 244 28.52 -16.11 -13.36
C LEU A 244 27.85 -16.06 -14.74
N LYS A 245 27.71 -17.25 -15.35
CA LYS A 245 27.00 -17.43 -16.62
C LYS A 245 25.54 -17.76 -16.35
N LYS A 246 24.64 -16.91 -16.82
CA LYS A 246 23.19 -17.14 -16.68
C LYS A 246 22.60 -17.96 -17.83
N TYR A 247 21.60 -18.75 -17.53
CA TYR A 247 20.70 -19.36 -18.48
C TYR A 247 19.26 -18.93 -18.19
N VAL A 248 18.55 -18.49 -19.22
CA VAL A 248 17.19 -17.94 -19.06
C VAL A 248 16.21 -18.91 -19.68
N VAL A 249 15.20 -19.28 -18.94
CA VAL A 249 14.12 -20.16 -19.36
C VAL A 249 12.76 -19.50 -19.10
N ALA A 250 11.76 -19.84 -19.90
CA ALA A 250 10.40 -19.33 -19.66
C ALA A 250 9.80 -19.92 -18.37
N GLU A 251 10.07 -21.21 -18.11
CA GLU A 251 9.67 -21.94 -16.90
C GLU A 251 10.69 -23.05 -16.62
N THR A 252 11.11 -23.19 -15.37
CA THR A 252 12.03 -24.28 -14.96
C THR A 252 11.23 -25.51 -14.53
N ASP A 253 11.61 -26.69 -15.07
CA ASP A 253 11.30 -27.96 -14.39
C ASP A 253 12.26 -28.13 -13.19
N ASP A 254 11.78 -28.70 -12.08
CA ASP A 254 12.58 -28.95 -10.86
C ASP A 254 13.90 -29.70 -11.12
N LYS A 255 13.97 -30.45 -12.22
CA LYS A 255 15.16 -31.20 -12.65
C LYS A 255 16.16 -30.37 -13.46
N ALA A 256 15.80 -29.19 -13.96
CA ALA A 256 16.70 -28.38 -14.79
C ALA A 256 17.90 -27.81 -13.99
N ALA A 257 17.72 -27.60 -12.70
CA ALA A 257 18.80 -27.12 -11.82
C ALA A 257 19.84 -28.24 -11.47
N GLU A 258 19.45 -29.50 -11.60
CA GLU A 258 20.30 -30.68 -11.34
C GLU A 258 20.97 -31.22 -12.60
N ASP A 259 20.71 -30.64 -13.78
CA ASP A 259 21.25 -31.09 -15.05
C ASP A 259 22.73 -30.65 -15.18
N GLU A 260 23.64 -31.55 -14.87
CA GLU A 260 25.11 -31.33 -15.00
C GLU A 260 25.55 -31.04 -16.44
N SER A 261 24.72 -31.28 -17.44
CA SER A 261 25.03 -30.98 -18.85
C SER A 261 24.80 -29.51 -19.20
N LEU A 262 24.16 -28.73 -18.33
CA LEU A 262 23.84 -27.33 -18.55
C LEU A 262 25.11 -26.45 -18.35
N ASP A 263 25.57 -25.80 -19.41
CA ASP A 263 26.71 -24.86 -19.35
C ASP A 263 26.30 -23.49 -18.78
N ALA A 264 25.77 -23.50 -17.55
CA ALA A 264 25.34 -22.31 -16.82
C ALA A 264 25.64 -22.42 -15.32
N ASP A 265 25.83 -21.29 -14.66
CA ASP A 265 26.13 -21.21 -13.23
C ASP A 265 24.87 -20.89 -12.42
N TYR A 266 23.87 -20.24 -13.04
CA TYR A 266 22.54 -20.05 -12.47
C TYR A 266 21.45 -19.99 -13.56
N ILE A 267 20.23 -20.37 -13.16
CA ILE A 267 19.06 -20.40 -14.03
C ILE A 267 18.11 -19.29 -13.60
N VAL A 268 17.58 -18.56 -14.56
CA VAL A 268 16.56 -17.53 -14.37
C VAL A 268 15.25 -18.04 -14.97
N ASP A 269 14.24 -18.21 -14.13
CA ASP A 269 12.87 -18.47 -14.54
C ASP A 269 12.11 -17.14 -14.71
N GLU A 270 11.84 -16.74 -15.94
CA GLU A 270 11.17 -15.48 -16.23
C GLU A 270 9.71 -15.48 -15.77
N LYS A 271 9.05 -16.64 -15.82
CA LYS A 271 7.64 -16.78 -15.45
C LYS A 271 7.44 -16.74 -13.93
N ALA A 272 8.36 -17.36 -13.17
CA ALA A 272 8.36 -17.33 -11.72
C ALA A 272 9.08 -16.09 -11.13
N ARG A 273 9.85 -15.35 -11.95
CA ARG A 273 10.75 -14.26 -11.54
C ARG A 273 11.71 -14.70 -10.44
N THR A 274 12.30 -15.88 -10.60
CA THR A 274 13.27 -16.45 -9.68
C THR A 274 14.62 -16.67 -10.35
N ALA A 275 15.69 -16.67 -9.54
CA ALA A 275 17.03 -17.04 -9.97
C ALA A 275 17.61 -18.06 -8.99
N THR A 276 18.16 -19.16 -9.49
CA THR A 276 18.64 -20.27 -8.67
C THR A 276 20.01 -20.74 -9.16
N LEU A 277 20.96 -20.94 -8.23
CA LEU A 277 22.27 -21.49 -8.56
C LEU A 277 22.13 -22.94 -9.03
N THR A 278 22.93 -23.30 -10.03
CA THR A 278 23.16 -24.70 -10.40
C THR A 278 24.22 -25.33 -9.49
N ALA A 279 24.36 -26.67 -9.52
CA ALA A 279 25.45 -27.33 -8.81
C ALA A 279 26.85 -26.76 -9.13
N ARG A 280 27.07 -26.36 -10.39
CA ARG A 280 28.30 -25.68 -10.83
C ARG A 280 28.41 -24.27 -10.22
N GLY A 281 27.31 -23.53 -10.11
CA GLY A 281 27.29 -22.22 -9.46
C GLY A 281 27.58 -22.30 -7.97
N ILE A 282 27.07 -23.34 -7.29
CA ILE A 282 27.35 -23.61 -5.88
C ILE A 282 28.83 -23.90 -5.68
N ALA A 283 29.44 -24.79 -6.48
CA ALA A 283 30.85 -25.12 -6.38
C ALA A 283 31.75 -23.87 -6.58
N LYS A 284 31.39 -22.98 -7.52
CA LYS A 284 32.11 -21.71 -7.70
C LYS A 284 31.92 -20.75 -6.52
N ALA A 285 30.76 -20.74 -5.88
CA ALA A 285 30.50 -19.93 -4.70
C ALA A 285 31.37 -20.42 -3.52
N GLU A 286 31.40 -21.72 -3.29
CA GLU A 286 32.25 -22.37 -2.26
C GLU A 286 33.73 -22.05 -2.46
N GLU A 287 34.24 -22.12 -3.71
CA GLU A 287 35.59 -21.74 -4.06
C GLU A 287 35.89 -20.26 -3.82
N PHE A 288 34.93 -19.36 -4.25
CA PHE A 288 35.12 -17.91 -4.16
C PHE A 288 35.09 -17.38 -2.74
N PHE A 289 34.18 -17.89 -1.91
CA PHE A 289 34.03 -17.51 -0.52
C PHE A 289 34.85 -18.36 0.47
N HIS A 290 35.58 -19.35 -0.03
CA HIS A 290 36.38 -20.29 0.76
C HIS A 290 35.57 -21.09 1.78
N LEU A 291 34.44 -21.62 1.34
CA LEU A 291 33.49 -22.43 2.15
C LEU A 291 33.67 -23.90 1.83
N GLU A 292 33.45 -24.75 2.83
CA GLU A 292 33.39 -26.21 2.62
C GLU A 292 32.04 -26.64 2.05
N ASN A 293 30.94 -26.02 2.50
CA ASN A 293 29.56 -26.26 2.02
C ASN A 293 28.72 -25.01 2.16
N LEU A 294 28.17 -24.50 1.06
CA LEU A 294 27.33 -23.31 1.03
C LEU A 294 25.99 -23.52 1.75
N SER A 295 25.52 -24.79 1.82
CA SER A 295 24.22 -25.13 2.43
C SER A 295 24.26 -25.26 3.96
N ASP A 296 25.43 -25.13 4.58
CA ASP A 296 25.54 -25.21 6.04
C ASP A 296 24.85 -24.02 6.71
N PRO A 297 24.17 -24.21 7.85
CA PRO A 297 23.46 -23.13 8.56
C PRO A 297 24.36 -21.91 8.89
N GLU A 298 25.65 -22.15 9.17
CA GLU A 298 26.63 -21.10 9.44
C GLU A 298 26.88 -20.19 8.23
N ASN A 299 26.70 -20.71 7.01
CA ASN A 299 26.93 -20.01 5.75
C ASN A 299 25.62 -19.38 5.18
N SER A 300 24.51 -19.48 5.88
CA SER A 300 23.18 -19.01 5.42
C SER A 300 23.19 -17.53 5.03
N THR A 301 23.93 -16.69 5.76
CA THR A 301 24.04 -15.25 5.45
C THR A 301 24.74 -15.01 4.11
N ILE A 302 25.81 -15.75 3.81
CA ILE A 302 26.53 -15.63 2.53
C ILE A 302 25.64 -16.15 1.39
N ALA A 303 25.00 -17.31 1.59
CA ALA A 303 24.06 -17.85 0.62
C ALA A 303 22.90 -16.89 0.31
N HIS A 304 22.38 -16.21 1.34
CA HIS A 304 21.36 -15.17 1.16
C HIS A 304 21.85 -14.02 0.26
N HIS A 305 23.01 -13.45 0.55
CA HIS A 305 23.56 -12.35 -0.25
C HIS A 305 23.83 -12.75 -1.70
N ILE A 306 24.33 -13.97 -1.94
CA ILE A 306 24.53 -14.51 -3.29
C ILE A 306 23.18 -14.64 -4.02
N ASN A 307 22.16 -15.19 -3.34
CA ASN A 307 20.83 -15.34 -3.92
C ASN A 307 20.20 -13.98 -4.28
N GLN A 308 20.36 -12.96 -3.45
CA GLN A 308 19.87 -11.61 -3.77
C GLN A 308 20.65 -10.99 -4.94
N ALA A 309 21.95 -11.18 -5.02
CA ALA A 309 22.76 -10.69 -6.13
C ALA A 309 22.39 -11.34 -7.46
N ILE A 310 22.27 -12.68 -7.54
CA ILE A 310 21.83 -13.35 -8.77
C ILE A 310 20.39 -13.01 -9.16
N LYS A 311 19.51 -12.77 -8.17
CA LYS A 311 18.15 -12.27 -8.41
C LYS A 311 18.16 -10.86 -8.99
N ALA A 312 18.98 -9.95 -8.44
CA ALA A 312 19.16 -8.61 -8.97
C ALA A 312 19.63 -8.60 -10.43
N HIS A 313 20.58 -9.50 -10.79
CA HIS A 313 21.07 -9.64 -12.16
C HIS A 313 20.14 -10.40 -13.11
N GLY A 314 19.42 -11.38 -12.58
CA GLY A 314 18.56 -12.26 -13.35
C GLY A 314 17.21 -11.68 -13.67
N THR A 315 16.54 -11.13 -12.66
CA THR A 315 15.12 -10.77 -12.74
C THR A 315 14.84 -9.28 -12.73
N MET A 316 15.74 -8.44 -12.21
CA MET A 316 15.51 -6.99 -12.07
C MET A 316 16.13 -6.22 -13.23
N LYS A 317 15.29 -5.48 -13.97
CA LYS A 317 15.67 -4.73 -15.17
C LYS A 317 15.63 -3.23 -14.90
N ARG A 318 16.71 -2.54 -15.23
CA ARG A 318 16.77 -1.07 -15.18
C ARG A 318 15.77 -0.46 -16.19
N ASP A 319 15.17 0.68 -15.84
CA ASP A 319 14.14 1.40 -16.60
C ASP A 319 12.82 0.60 -16.80
N VAL A 320 12.69 -0.56 -16.17
CA VAL A 320 11.46 -1.38 -16.09
C VAL A 320 11.03 -1.52 -14.64
N ASP A 321 11.86 -2.15 -13.80
CA ASP A 321 11.57 -2.40 -12.38
C ASP A 321 12.09 -1.27 -11.48
N TYR A 322 13.15 -0.58 -11.89
CA TYR A 322 13.73 0.55 -11.16
C TYR A 322 14.45 1.52 -12.11
N VAL A 323 14.67 2.75 -11.63
CA VAL A 323 15.53 3.75 -12.30
C VAL A 323 16.66 4.18 -11.38
N VAL A 324 17.77 4.66 -11.95
CA VAL A 324 18.86 5.27 -11.20
C VAL A 324 18.78 6.78 -11.40
N LYS A 325 18.56 7.53 -10.32
CA LYS A 325 18.45 8.99 -10.35
C LYS A 325 19.22 9.58 -9.16
N ASP A 326 20.06 10.56 -9.42
CA ASP A 326 20.85 11.29 -8.39
C ASP A 326 21.72 10.38 -7.49
N GLY A 327 22.12 9.22 -8.00
CA GLY A 327 22.92 8.23 -7.27
C GLY A 327 22.13 7.33 -6.34
N GLU A 328 20.79 7.30 -6.49
CA GLU A 328 19.89 6.44 -5.74
C GLU A 328 19.07 5.55 -6.68
N ILE A 329 18.72 4.36 -6.20
CA ILE A 329 17.79 3.45 -6.87
C ILE A 329 16.38 3.87 -6.50
N ILE A 330 15.52 4.09 -7.50
CA ILE A 330 14.10 4.41 -7.32
C ILE A 330 13.28 3.33 -7.99
N ILE A 331 12.38 2.71 -7.24
CA ILE A 331 11.49 1.67 -7.74
C ILE A 331 10.49 2.26 -8.73
N VAL A 332 10.21 1.53 -9.79
CA VAL A 332 9.09 1.81 -10.71
C VAL A 332 7.95 0.86 -10.33
N ASP A 333 6.81 1.41 -10.02
CA ASP A 333 5.63 0.60 -9.73
C ASP A 333 5.17 -0.15 -11.00
N GLU A 334 5.13 -1.44 -10.92
CA GLU A 334 4.80 -2.35 -12.03
C GLU A 334 3.41 -2.06 -12.64
N PHE A 335 2.45 -1.60 -11.83
CA PHE A 335 1.07 -1.36 -12.24
C PHE A 335 0.84 0.05 -12.75
N THR A 336 1.33 1.04 -12.01
CA THR A 336 1.11 2.45 -12.35
C THR A 336 2.23 3.02 -13.22
N GLY A 337 3.39 2.36 -13.28
CA GLY A 337 4.60 2.86 -13.93
C GLY A 337 5.15 4.13 -13.28
N ARG A 338 4.73 4.45 -12.05
CA ARG A 338 5.18 5.64 -11.31
C ARG A 338 6.47 5.39 -10.56
N LEU A 339 7.27 6.43 -10.40
CA LEU A 339 8.43 6.40 -9.50
C LEU A 339 7.96 6.41 -8.07
N MET A 340 8.38 5.41 -7.34
CA MET A 340 8.07 5.27 -5.92
C MET A 340 9.24 5.83 -5.11
N PHE A 341 9.28 7.15 -4.97
CA PHE A 341 10.32 7.80 -4.20
C PHE A 341 10.28 7.32 -2.76
N GLY A 342 11.46 7.01 -2.31
CA GLY A 342 11.62 6.66 -0.98
C GLY A 342 11.35 5.20 -0.67
N ARG A 343 10.97 4.37 -1.56
CA ARG A 343 10.70 2.95 -1.40
C ARG A 343 11.93 2.08 -1.70
N ARG A 344 12.05 0.92 -1.01
CA ARG A 344 13.15 -0.04 -1.17
C ARG A 344 12.61 -1.46 -1.31
N TYR A 345 13.27 -2.32 -2.04
CA TYR A 345 12.97 -3.75 -2.04
C TYR A 345 13.41 -4.38 -0.70
N SER A 346 12.64 -5.31 -0.19
CA SER A 346 12.91 -6.04 1.06
C SER A 346 14.03 -7.07 0.93
N GLU A 347 14.41 -7.65 2.05
CA GLU A 347 15.27 -8.82 2.13
C GLU A 347 16.67 -8.62 1.49
N GLY A 348 17.19 -7.40 1.48
CA GLY A 348 18.50 -7.11 0.90
C GLY A 348 18.52 -6.98 -0.63
N LEU A 349 17.39 -7.19 -1.33
CA LEU A 349 17.34 -7.06 -2.78
C LEU A 349 17.67 -5.63 -3.26
N HIS A 350 17.23 -4.61 -2.50
CA HIS A 350 17.53 -3.22 -2.84
C HIS A 350 19.03 -2.94 -2.78
N GLN A 351 19.69 -3.41 -1.72
CA GLN A 351 21.13 -3.31 -1.55
C GLN A 351 21.89 -4.09 -2.63
N ALA A 352 21.37 -5.25 -3.04
CA ALA A 352 21.93 -6.01 -4.15
C ALA A 352 21.81 -5.25 -5.49
N ILE A 353 20.71 -4.50 -5.69
CA ILE A 353 20.55 -3.63 -6.87
C ILE A 353 21.46 -2.39 -6.75
N GLU A 354 21.59 -1.79 -5.55
CA GLU A 354 22.54 -0.70 -5.29
C GLU A 354 23.96 -1.12 -5.64
N ALA A 355 24.39 -2.32 -5.21
CA ALA A 355 25.68 -2.89 -5.56
C ALA A 355 25.81 -3.13 -7.08
N LYS A 356 24.81 -3.72 -7.73
CA LYS A 356 24.75 -3.97 -9.18
C LYS A 356 24.91 -2.69 -10.01
N GLU A 357 24.28 -1.60 -9.59
CA GLU A 357 24.35 -0.30 -10.29
C GLU A 357 25.54 0.56 -9.82
N HIS A 358 26.39 0.03 -8.93
CA HIS A 358 27.58 0.70 -8.37
C HIS A 358 27.25 2.04 -7.71
N VAL A 359 26.08 2.14 -7.07
CA VAL A 359 25.72 3.25 -6.19
C VAL A 359 26.07 2.92 -4.74
N SER A 360 26.01 3.89 -3.83
CA SER A 360 26.35 3.66 -2.42
C SER A 360 25.38 2.69 -1.78
N VAL A 361 25.84 1.51 -1.39
CA VAL A 361 25.03 0.50 -0.69
C VAL A 361 24.66 1.02 0.70
N GLN A 362 23.37 1.13 0.98
CA GLN A 362 22.84 1.57 2.27
C GLN A 362 22.78 0.40 3.25
N ARG A 363 22.78 0.70 4.57
CA ARG A 363 22.64 -0.33 5.60
C ARG A 363 21.29 -1.03 5.48
N GLU A 364 21.26 -2.30 5.87
CA GLU A 364 19.99 -3.02 6.04
C GLU A 364 19.14 -2.35 7.10
N SER A 365 17.83 -2.49 6.98
CA SER A 365 16.86 -1.99 7.93
C SER A 365 16.26 -3.14 8.73
N LYS A 366 16.08 -2.96 10.03
CA LYS A 366 15.35 -3.89 10.91
C LYS A 366 13.86 -3.54 10.90
N THR A 367 12.98 -4.53 10.76
CA THR A 367 11.53 -4.31 10.81
C THR A 367 11.08 -4.02 12.24
N LEU A 368 10.47 -2.85 12.46
CA LEU A 368 9.93 -2.47 13.77
C LEU A 368 8.44 -2.81 13.90
N ALA A 369 7.67 -2.60 12.83
CA ALA A 369 6.26 -2.90 12.77
C ALA A 369 5.84 -3.18 11.32
N THR A 370 4.86 -4.05 11.15
CA THR A 370 4.34 -4.40 9.83
C THR A 370 2.86 -4.76 9.90
N ILE A 371 2.12 -4.47 8.81
CA ILE A 371 0.75 -4.94 8.59
C ILE A 371 0.47 -5.03 7.09
N THR A 372 -0.27 -6.03 6.64
CA THR A 372 -0.78 -6.08 5.26
C THR A 372 -1.98 -5.15 5.10
N PHE A 373 -2.20 -4.63 3.87
CA PHE A 373 -3.41 -3.85 3.59
C PHE A 373 -4.68 -4.66 3.86
N GLN A 374 -4.64 -5.95 3.55
CA GLN A 374 -5.76 -6.86 3.81
C GLN A 374 -6.17 -6.84 5.29
N ASN A 375 -5.19 -7.01 6.19
CA ASN A 375 -5.45 -7.03 7.62
C ASN A 375 -5.76 -5.63 8.18
N TYR A 376 -5.14 -4.57 7.63
CA TYR A 376 -5.47 -3.19 8.01
C TYR A 376 -6.94 -2.85 7.70
N PHE A 377 -7.40 -3.08 6.46
CA PHE A 377 -8.79 -2.76 6.10
C PHE A 377 -9.84 -3.68 6.75
N ARG A 378 -9.45 -4.87 7.20
CA ARG A 378 -10.31 -5.75 8.01
C ARG A 378 -10.55 -5.23 9.44
N LEU A 379 -9.79 -4.24 9.91
CA LEU A 379 -10.02 -3.60 11.20
C LEU A 379 -11.30 -2.75 11.20
N TYR A 380 -11.73 -2.27 10.04
CA TYR A 380 -12.96 -1.48 9.96
C TYR A 380 -14.20 -2.33 10.21
N SER A 381 -15.08 -1.84 11.10
CA SER A 381 -16.35 -2.50 11.39
C SER A 381 -17.25 -2.56 10.16
N LYS A 382 -17.17 -1.54 9.29
CA LYS A 382 -17.83 -1.49 7.99
C LYS A 382 -16.85 -1.00 6.92
N LEU A 383 -16.71 -1.76 5.85
CA LEU A 383 -15.86 -1.46 4.71
C LEU A 383 -16.71 -1.38 3.44
N SER A 384 -16.48 -0.39 2.61
CA SER A 384 -17.08 -0.29 1.27
C SER A 384 -16.06 0.26 0.28
N GLY A 385 -16.34 0.11 -0.99
CA GLY A 385 -15.45 0.61 -2.02
C GLY A 385 -16.15 0.95 -3.32
N MET A 386 -15.48 1.74 -4.15
CA MET A 386 -15.97 2.12 -5.47
C MET A 386 -14.85 2.06 -6.50
N THR A 387 -15.17 1.58 -7.68
CA THR A 387 -14.28 1.57 -8.84
C THR A 387 -15.08 1.35 -10.12
N GLY A 388 -14.44 1.46 -11.28
CA GLY A 388 -15.07 1.15 -12.57
C GLY A 388 -14.88 -0.29 -13.05
N THR A 389 -14.16 -1.16 -12.32
CA THR A 389 -13.59 -2.41 -12.84
C THR A 389 -13.43 -3.51 -11.77
N ALA A 390 -14.35 -3.63 -10.82
CA ALA A 390 -14.25 -4.62 -9.73
C ALA A 390 -14.68 -6.03 -10.12
N MET A 391 -15.64 -6.21 -11.05
CA MET A 391 -16.26 -7.49 -11.39
C MET A 391 -15.28 -8.58 -11.85
N THR A 392 -14.13 -8.19 -12.40
CA THR A 392 -13.09 -9.15 -12.81
C THR A 392 -12.43 -9.86 -11.63
N GLU A 393 -12.46 -9.24 -10.45
CA GLU A 393 -11.83 -9.69 -9.19
C GLU A 393 -12.87 -10.04 -8.12
N GLU A 394 -14.11 -10.34 -8.51
CA GLU A 394 -15.24 -10.63 -7.59
C GLU A 394 -14.90 -11.72 -6.58
N GLU A 395 -14.27 -12.81 -7.05
CA GLU A 395 -13.87 -13.94 -6.20
C GLU A 395 -12.87 -13.52 -5.10
N GLU A 396 -11.93 -12.64 -5.44
CA GLU A 396 -10.93 -12.14 -4.49
C GLU A 396 -11.56 -11.21 -3.44
N PHE A 397 -12.39 -10.27 -3.87
CA PHE A 397 -13.11 -9.38 -2.94
C PHE A 397 -14.01 -10.15 -1.98
N ALA A 398 -14.73 -11.16 -2.47
CA ALA A 398 -15.58 -12.02 -1.64
C ALA A 398 -14.76 -12.88 -0.67
N THR A 399 -13.66 -13.47 -1.12
CA THR A 399 -12.86 -14.41 -0.32
C THR A 399 -12.04 -13.70 0.75
N ILE A 400 -11.36 -12.61 0.39
CA ILE A 400 -10.41 -11.90 1.27
C ILE A 400 -11.13 -10.90 2.17
N TYR A 401 -11.96 -10.02 1.56
CA TYR A 401 -12.56 -8.88 2.26
C TYR A 401 -14.01 -9.10 2.65
N LYS A 402 -14.64 -10.20 2.20
CA LYS A 402 -16.08 -10.48 2.37
C LYS A 402 -16.97 -9.38 1.79
N LEU A 403 -16.48 -8.73 0.71
CA LEU A 403 -17.21 -7.70 -0.01
C LEU A 403 -17.81 -8.30 -1.27
N ASP A 404 -19.07 -8.04 -1.52
CA ASP A 404 -19.72 -8.34 -2.79
C ASP A 404 -19.82 -7.07 -3.66
N ILE A 405 -20.02 -7.28 -4.96
CA ILE A 405 -20.00 -6.21 -5.96
C ILE A 405 -21.37 -6.02 -6.56
N VAL A 406 -21.81 -4.77 -6.63
CA VAL A 406 -23.02 -4.38 -7.34
C VAL A 406 -22.66 -3.49 -8.52
N GLU A 407 -22.93 -3.97 -9.72
CA GLU A 407 -22.74 -3.18 -10.94
C GLU A 407 -23.87 -2.16 -11.09
N ILE A 408 -23.52 -0.86 -11.02
CA ILE A 408 -24.45 0.24 -11.12
C ILE A 408 -24.65 0.62 -12.59
N PRO A 409 -25.87 0.78 -13.08
CA PRO A 409 -26.11 1.22 -14.45
C PRO A 409 -25.56 2.63 -14.70
N THR A 410 -25.10 2.90 -15.91
CA THR A 410 -24.61 4.22 -16.30
C THR A 410 -25.75 5.22 -16.46
N ASN A 411 -25.49 6.49 -16.13
CA ASN A 411 -26.47 7.58 -16.28
C ASN A 411 -26.91 7.77 -17.74
N ARG A 412 -25.98 7.63 -18.68
CA ARG A 412 -26.23 7.61 -20.13
C ARG A 412 -25.69 6.33 -20.75
N PRO A 413 -26.34 5.79 -21.81
CA PRO A 413 -25.84 4.61 -22.50
C PRO A 413 -24.39 4.80 -23.01
N VAL A 414 -23.58 3.78 -22.89
CA VAL A 414 -22.21 3.75 -23.44
C VAL A 414 -22.30 3.52 -24.93
N VAL A 415 -21.85 4.51 -25.72
CA VAL A 415 -21.83 4.47 -27.21
C VAL A 415 -20.42 4.21 -27.77
N ARG A 416 -19.44 4.00 -26.89
CA ARG A 416 -18.07 3.68 -27.27
C ARG A 416 -18.01 2.39 -28.07
N ILE A 417 -17.15 2.37 -29.08
CA ILE A 417 -16.88 1.20 -29.93
C ILE A 417 -15.60 0.53 -29.44
N ASP A 418 -15.71 -0.69 -28.95
CA ASP A 418 -14.57 -1.52 -28.57
C ASP A 418 -14.25 -2.47 -29.74
N ASN A 419 -13.25 -2.10 -30.58
CA ASN A 419 -12.82 -2.89 -31.72
C ASN A 419 -12.13 -4.18 -31.29
N GLU A 420 -12.18 -5.22 -32.14
CA GLU A 420 -11.45 -6.47 -31.93
C GLU A 420 -9.93 -6.22 -31.93
N ASP A 421 -9.20 -7.08 -31.20
CA ASP A 421 -7.74 -7.00 -31.09
C ASP A 421 -7.10 -7.27 -32.46
N ALA A 422 -6.09 -6.46 -32.82
CA ALA A 422 -5.27 -6.66 -33.98
C ALA A 422 -3.98 -7.40 -33.57
N VAL A 423 -3.85 -8.68 -33.94
CA VAL A 423 -2.70 -9.51 -33.58
C VAL A 423 -1.70 -9.58 -34.71
N TYR A 424 -0.43 -9.32 -34.42
CA TYR A 424 0.68 -9.36 -35.37
C TYR A 424 1.69 -10.45 -35.02
N LYS A 425 2.45 -10.90 -36.01
CA LYS A 425 3.51 -11.89 -35.80
C LYS A 425 4.67 -11.33 -34.96
N THR A 426 5.11 -10.11 -35.27
CA THR A 426 6.28 -9.47 -34.67
C THR A 426 5.92 -8.15 -34.00
N GLU A 427 6.73 -7.72 -32.98
CA GLU A 427 6.59 -6.40 -32.37
C GLU A 427 6.78 -5.27 -33.36
N GLN A 428 7.71 -5.43 -34.31
CA GLN A 428 7.95 -4.40 -35.35
C GLN A 428 6.75 -4.19 -36.27
N GLY A 429 6.09 -5.26 -36.69
CA GLY A 429 4.85 -5.21 -37.47
C GLY A 429 3.73 -4.51 -36.72
N LYS A 430 3.59 -4.84 -35.44
CA LYS A 430 2.66 -4.21 -34.47
C LYS A 430 2.88 -2.69 -34.39
N TYR A 431 4.11 -2.24 -34.14
CA TYR A 431 4.39 -0.80 -34.00
C TYR A 431 4.18 -0.02 -35.31
N ARG A 432 4.51 -0.60 -36.47
CA ARG A 432 4.18 0.02 -37.76
C ARG A 432 2.68 0.22 -37.92
N ALA A 433 1.88 -0.75 -37.50
CA ALA A 433 0.42 -0.65 -37.59
C ALA A 433 -0.15 0.39 -36.60
N VAL A 434 0.38 0.45 -35.37
CA VAL A 434 0.03 1.49 -34.40
C VAL A 434 0.30 2.89 -34.96
N ILE A 435 1.49 3.12 -35.52
CA ILE A 435 1.86 4.42 -36.12
C ILE A 435 0.92 4.79 -37.27
N ARG A 436 0.57 3.83 -38.12
CA ARG A 436 -0.38 4.04 -39.21
C ARG A 436 -1.74 4.50 -38.67
N GLN A 437 -2.26 3.81 -37.65
CA GLN A 437 -3.53 4.18 -37.04
C GLN A 437 -3.47 5.56 -36.37
N VAL A 438 -2.39 5.87 -35.65
CA VAL A 438 -2.19 7.21 -35.03
C VAL A 438 -2.20 8.29 -36.10
N LYS A 439 -1.54 8.05 -37.26
CA LYS A 439 -1.49 9.00 -38.35
C LYS A 439 -2.88 9.23 -38.99
N GLU A 440 -3.63 8.17 -39.21
CA GLU A 440 -5.01 8.27 -39.74
C GLU A 440 -5.93 9.05 -38.78
N CYS A 441 -5.83 8.82 -37.49
CA CYS A 441 -6.61 9.55 -36.49
C CYS A 441 -6.20 11.03 -36.42
N HIS A 442 -4.90 11.30 -36.41
CA HIS A 442 -4.35 12.67 -36.39
C HIS A 442 -4.81 13.49 -37.62
N GLU A 443 -4.78 12.88 -38.81
CA GLU A 443 -5.26 13.50 -40.04
C GLU A 443 -6.77 13.80 -40.02
N LYS A 444 -7.57 12.95 -39.37
CA LYS A 444 -9.00 13.18 -39.14
C LYS A 444 -9.30 14.20 -38.05
N GLY A 445 -8.29 14.58 -37.26
CA GLY A 445 -8.45 15.42 -36.06
C GLY A 445 -9.00 14.67 -34.83
N GLN A 446 -9.04 13.33 -34.85
CA GLN A 446 -9.43 12.50 -33.74
C GLN A 446 -8.27 12.40 -32.74
N PRO A 447 -8.45 12.79 -31.45
CA PRO A 447 -7.40 12.63 -30.44
C PRO A 447 -7.12 11.16 -30.15
N VAL A 448 -5.84 10.84 -29.90
CA VAL A 448 -5.37 9.48 -29.64
C VAL A 448 -4.58 9.41 -28.37
N LEU A 449 -4.91 8.45 -27.51
CA LEU A 449 -4.12 8.07 -26.35
C LEU A 449 -3.57 6.66 -26.57
N VAL A 450 -2.24 6.55 -26.64
CA VAL A 450 -1.54 5.27 -26.81
C VAL A 450 -1.02 4.81 -25.45
N GLY A 451 -1.53 3.68 -24.95
CA GLY A 451 -1.08 3.04 -23.71
C GLY A 451 0.03 2.02 -23.99
N THR A 452 1.13 2.11 -23.22
CA THR A 452 2.26 1.16 -23.27
C THR A 452 2.49 0.55 -21.90
N VAL A 453 3.03 -0.67 -21.83
CA VAL A 453 3.22 -1.41 -20.56
C VAL A 453 4.51 -1.02 -19.83
N SER A 454 5.51 -0.45 -20.50
CA SER A 454 6.79 -0.06 -19.87
C SER A 454 7.30 1.28 -20.37
N ILE A 455 8.19 1.91 -19.62
CA ILE A 455 8.88 3.16 -19.97
C ILE A 455 9.70 2.96 -21.25
N GLU A 456 10.38 1.83 -21.37
CA GLU A 456 11.22 1.51 -22.55
C GLU A 456 10.39 1.49 -23.84
N LYS A 457 9.25 0.76 -23.82
CA LYS A 457 8.33 0.68 -24.96
C LYS A 457 7.68 2.04 -25.26
N ASN A 458 7.43 2.84 -24.23
CA ASN A 458 6.91 4.20 -24.35
C ASN A 458 7.91 5.11 -25.09
N GLU A 459 9.18 5.10 -24.67
CA GLU A 459 10.24 5.88 -25.32
C GLU A 459 10.56 5.37 -26.74
N LEU A 460 10.48 4.05 -26.98
CA LEU A 460 10.66 3.46 -28.30
C LEU A 460 9.60 3.98 -29.28
N LEU A 461 8.33 3.91 -28.88
CA LEU A 461 7.22 4.38 -29.71
C LEU A 461 7.31 5.90 -29.97
N SER A 462 7.69 6.68 -28.95
CA SER A 462 7.90 8.13 -29.07
C SER A 462 8.99 8.44 -30.12
N ARG A 463 10.12 7.73 -30.10
CA ARG A 463 11.17 7.89 -31.13
C ARG A 463 10.66 7.55 -32.52
N MET A 464 9.84 6.51 -32.65
CA MET A 464 9.26 6.12 -33.96
C MET A 464 8.28 7.17 -34.48
N LEU A 465 7.39 7.71 -33.63
CA LEU A 465 6.46 8.80 -33.99
C LEU A 465 7.19 10.08 -34.36
N THR A 466 8.27 10.42 -33.68
CA THR A 466 9.12 11.58 -34.00
C THR A 466 9.73 11.42 -35.40
N LYS A 467 10.21 10.21 -35.74
CA LYS A 467 10.77 9.90 -37.06
C LYS A 467 9.74 10.07 -38.21
N GLU A 468 8.47 9.77 -37.91
CA GLU A 468 7.35 9.99 -38.86
C GLU A 468 6.82 11.44 -38.87
N GLY A 469 7.39 12.33 -38.06
CA GLY A 469 7.01 13.74 -38.01
C GLY A 469 5.71 14.02 -37.25
N ILE A 470 5.20 13.07 -36.49
CA ILE A 470 3.96 13.21 -35.71
C ILE A 470 4.28 13.89 -34.39
N ARG A 471 3.70 15.08 -34.15
CA ARG A 471 3.80 15.76 -32.86
C ARG A 471 3.01 15.00 -31.80
N HIS A 472 3.61 14.71 -30.67
CA HIS A 472 2.97 13.98 -29.59
C HIS A 472 3.51 14.41 -28.24
N ASN A 473 2.71 14.17 -27.20
CA ASN A 473 3.10 14.32 -25.80
C ASN A 473 3.52 12.96 -25.24
N LEU A 474 4.61 12.94 -24.46
CA LEU A 474 5.12 11.74 -23.81
C LEU A 474 4.87 11.82 -22.31
N LEU A 475 4.22 10.80 -21.79
CA LEU A 475 3.88 10.69 -20.37
C LEU A 475 4.40 9.37 -19.82
N ASN A 476 5.39 9.46 -18.92
CA ASN A 476 5.95 8.33 -18.21
C ASN A 476 6.44 8.78 -16.82
N ALA A 477 6.86 7.83 -16.00
CA ALA A 477 7.30 8.10 -14.62
C ALA A 477 8.44 9.13 -14.50
N LYS A 478 9.26 9.31 -15.54
CA LYS A 478 10.33 10.33 -15.54
C LYS A 478 9.79 11.78 -15.63
N ASN A 479 8.55 11.95 -16.12
CA ASN A 479 7.88 13.25 -16.35
C ASN A 479 6.60 13.42 -15.52
N HIS A 480 6.49 12.78 -14.37
CA HIS A 480 5.27 12.72 -13.56
C HIS A 480 4.78 14.09 -13.03
N GLU A 481 5.68 15.07 -12.84
CA GLU A 481 5.31 16.42 -12.38
C GLU A 481 4.35 17.13 -13.34
N LYS A 482 4.37 16.79 -14.63
CA LYS A 482 3.50 17.32 -15.68
C LYS A 482 2.37 16.37 -16.08
N GLU A 483 2.18 15.29 -15.35
CA GLU A 483 1.22 14.24 -15.70
C GLU A 483 -0.21 14.79 -15.85
N ALA A 484 -0.70 15.50 -14.86
CA ALA A 484 -2.05 16.06 -14.87
C ALA A 484 -2.25 17.06 -16.02
N GLU A 485 -1.19 17.84 -16.35
CA GLU A 485 -1.19 18.81 -17.42
C GLU A 485 -1.32 18.14 -18.81
N ILE A 486 -0.52 17.10 -19.04
CA ILE A 486 -0.49 16.38 -20.33
C ILE A 486 -1.79 15.62 -20.55
N VAL A 487 -2.30 14.95 -19.49
CA VAL A 487 -3.56 14.19 -19.57
C VAL A 487 -4.74 15.12 -19.81
N ALA A 488 -4.76 16.28 -19.17
CA ALA A 488 -5.82 17.27 -19.33
C ALA A 488 -5.96 17.73 -20.80
N GLN A 489 -4.87 17.78 -21.55
CA GLN A 489 -4.85 18.20 -22.97
C GLN A 489 -4.94 17.04 -23.97
N ALA A 490 -4.95 15.78 -23.49
CA ALA A 490 -5.01 14.61 -24.38
C ALA A 490 -6.32 14.51 -25.21
N GLY A 491 -7.36 15.24 -24.83
CA GLY A 491 -8.64 15.30 -25.53
C GLY A 491 -8.77 16.41 -26.57
N GLN A 492 -7.72 17.20 -26.83
CA GLN A 492 -7.74 18.26 -27.85
C GLN A 492 -7.82 17.69 -29.29
N PHE A 493 -8.34 18.50 -30.23
CA PHE A 493 -8.47 18.10 -31.61
C PHE A 493 -7.12 17.70 -32.23
N GLY A 494 -7.05 16.45 -32.70
CA GLY A 494 -5.84 15.87 -33.28
C GLY A 494 -4.67 15.65 -32.32
N ALA A 495 -4.86 15.73 -31.02
CA ALA A 495 -3.80 15.47 -30.04
C ALA A 495 -3.35 14.01 -30.06
N VAL A 496 -2.03 13.79 -29.94
CA VAL A 496 -1.46 12.44 -29.79
C VAL A 496 -0.71 12.41 -28.46
N THR A 497 -1.09 11.48 -27.58
CA THR A 497 -0.44 11.28 -26.29
C THR A 497 0.00 9.83 -26.15
N VAL A 498 1.27 9.61 -25.84
CA VAL A 498 1.82 8.29 -25.53
C VAL A 498 2.06 8.23 -24.03
N ALA A 499 1.38 7.30 -23.36
CA ALA A 499 1.43 7.19 -21.90
C ALA A 499 1.82 5.78 -21.48
N THR A 500 2.59 5.65 -20.40
CA THR A 500 2.72 4.37 -19.71
C THR A 500 1.39 4.02 -19.03
N ASN A 501 1.22 2.76 -18.76
CA ASN A 501 0.05 2.21 -18.10
C ASN A 501 -0.35 3.07 -16.90
N MET A 502 -1.61 3.30 -16.67
CA MET A 502 -2.16 4.02 -15.51
C MET A 502 -1.76 5.51 -15.34
N ALA A 503 -0.89 6.08 -16.18
CA ALA A 503 -0.63 7.50 -16.16
C ALA A 503 -1.93 8.31 -16.33
N GLY A 504 -2.17 9.29 -15.45
CA GLY A 504 -3.41 10.08 -15.40
C GLY A 504 -4.61 9.35 -14.77
N ARG A 505 -4.40 8.30 -13.96
CA ARG A 505 -5.49 7.69 -13.16
C ARG A 505 -6.06 8.73 -12.20
N GLY A 506 -7.38 8.76 -12.06
CA GLY A 506 -8.08 9.78 -11.26
C GLY A 506 -8.24 11.14 -11.95
N THR A 507 -7.68 11.32 -13.17
CA THR A 507 -7.83 12.55 -13.97
C THR A 507 -8.73 12.27 -15.17
N ASP A 508 -9.75 13.12 -15.38
CA ASP A 508 -10.64 13.01 -16.53
C ASP A 508 -10.03 13.64 -17.80
N ILE A 509 -10.17 12.93 -18.93
CA ILE A 509 -9.80 13.45 -20.24
C ILE A 509 -11.04 14.12 -20.85
N MET A 510 -11.03 15.45 -20.89
CA MET A 510 -12.12 16.26 -21.45
C MET A 510 -11.95 16.40 -22.95
N LEU A 511 -13.02 16.12 -23.72
CA LEU A 511 -12.99 16.34 -25.18
C LEU A 511 -12.91 17.85 -25.48
N GLY A 512 -11.97 18.23 -26.34
CA GLY A 512 -11.66 19.63 -26.65
C GLY A 512 -10.56 20.26 -25.78
N GLY A 513 -10.13 19.58 -24.71
CA GLY A 513 -9.11 20.06 -23.74
C GLY A 513 -9.71 20.43 -22.40
N ASN A 514 -8.85 20.86 -21.47
CA ASN A 514 -9.23 21.23 -20.12
C ASN A 514 -9.08 22.75 -19.91
N ALA A 515 -10.23 23.44 -19.74
CA ALA A 515 -10.28 24.87 -19.52
C ALA A 515 -9.60 25.30 -18.20
N GLU A 516 -9.69 24.47 -17.15
CA GLU A 516 -9.06 24.73 -15.84
C GLU A 516 -7.55 24.77 -15.96
N TYR A 517 -6.97 23.81 -16.70
CA TYR A 517 -5.55 23.78 -16.96
C TYR A 517 -5.08 25.02 -17.77
N MET A 518 -5.85 25.40 -18.80
CA MET A 518 -5.53 26.57 -19.62
C MET A 518 -5.55 27.85 -18.77
N ALA A 519 -6.56 28.01 -17.91
CA ALA A 519 -6.67 29.14 -16.98
C ALA A 519 -5.51 29.13 -15.97
N THR A 520 -5.13 27.98 -15.43
CA THR A 520 -3.96 27.82 -14.53
C THR A 520 -2.66 28.25 -15.21
N ASN A 521 -2.48 27.89 -16.47
CA ASN A 521 -1.30 28.28 -17.23
C ASN A 521 -1.26 29.77 -17.53
N ASP A 522 -2.42 30.40 -17.69
CA ASP A 522 -2.51 31.87 -17.85
C ASP A 522 -2.13 32.61 -16.57
N LEU A 523 -2.48 32.06 -15.38
CA LEU A 523 -1.98 32.59 -14.09
C LEU A 523 -0.45 32.49 -13.99
N ARG A 524 0.15 31.35 -14.38
CA ARG A 524 1.61 31.22 -14.42
C ARG A 524 2.27 32.25 -15.32
N LYS A 525 1.70 32.49 -16.51
CA LYS A 525 2.17 33.53 -17.44
C LYS A 525 2.01 34.93 -16.85
N ALA A 526 1.00 35.16 -16.01
CA ALA A 526 0.80 36.43 -15.31
C ALA A 526 1.78 36.64 -14.13
N GLY A 527 2.57 35.62 -13.77
CA GLY A 527 3.64 35.74 -12.79
C GLY A 527 3.27 35.25 -11.38
N TYR A 528 2.12 34.61 -11.17
CA TYR A 528 1.77 34.02 -9.89
C TYR A 528 2.64 32.77 -9.60
N THR A 529 3.01 32.58 -8.35
CA THR A 529 3.75 31.38 -7.90
C THR A 529 2.87 30.15 -7.89
N ASP A 530 3.46 28.97 -8.01
CA ASP A 530 2.70 27.73 -7.98
C ASP A 530 1.92 27.51 -6.67
N GLU A 531 2.41 28.08 -5.53
CA GLU A 531 1.70 28.06 -4.25
C GLU A 531 0.42 28.91 -4.31
N VAL A 532 0.51 30.15 -4.81
CA VAL A 532 -0.66 31.04 -4.98
C VAL A 532 -1.65 30.45 -5.97
N ILE A 533 -1.18 29.81 -7.03
CA ILE A 533 -2.02 29.14 -8.03
C ILE A 533 -2.74 27.94 -7.40
N ALA A 534 -2.06 27.14 -6.60
CA ALA A 534 -2.67 26.01 -5.91
C ALA A 534 -3.80 26.48 -4.99
N ASP A 535 -3.60 27.57 -4.24
CA ASP A 535 -4.61 28.14 -3.34
C ASP A 535 -5.73 28.87 -4.12
N ALA A 536 -5.42 29.47 -5.26
CA ALA A 536 -6.41 30.14 -6.12
C ALA A 536 -7.31 29.13 -6.85
N THR A 537 -6.77 28.00 -7.28
CA THR A 537 -7.52 26.91 -7.90
C THR A 537 -8.16 25.98 -6.88
N GLY A 538 -7.66 25.99 -5.64
CA GLY A 538 -8.22 25.26 -4.51
C GLY A 538 -9.57 25.83 -4.05
N TYR A 539 -10.25 25.05 -3.21
CA TYR A 539 -11.57 25.37 -2.67
C TYR A 539 -11.52 25.87 -1.21
N ALA A 540 -10.33 26.00 -0.62
CA ALA A 540 -10.18 26.49 0.74
C ALA A 540 -10.59 27.95 0.87
N GLU A 541 -11.20 28.32 2.00
CA GLU A 541 -11.51 29.73 2.30
C GLU A 541 -10.22 30.48 2.63
N THR A 542 -10.10 31.72 2.14
CA THR A 542 -8.93 32.58 2.35
C THR A 542 -9.31 34.04 2.37
N ASP A 543 -8.63 34.80 3.23
CA ASP A 543 -8.73 36.25 3.30
C ASP A 543 -7.53 36.95 2.62
N ASN A 544 -6.61 36.18 2.02
CA ASN A 544 -5.44 36.73 1.34
C ASN A 544 -5.86 37.41 0.02
N SER A 545 -5.61 38.73 -0.08
CA SER A 545 -5.97 39.54 -1.25
C SER A 545 -5.33 39.03 -2.56
N GLU A 546 -4.08 38.58 -2.53
CA GLU A 546 -3.37 38.07 -3.70
C GLU A 546 -4.01 36.77 -4.22
N ILE A 547 -4.40 35.86 -3.30
CA ILE A 547 -5.10 34.63 -3.65
C ILE A 547 -6.50 34.95 -4.20
N LEU A 548 -7.20 35.92 -3.61
CA LEU A 548 -8.53 36.34 -4.10
C LEU A 548 -8.47 36.95 -5.50
N GLU A 549 -7.47 37.82 -5.79
CA GLU A 549 -7.23 38.36 -7.14
C GLU A 549 -6.90 37.27 -8.16
N ALA A 550 -6.00 36.34 -7.78
CA ALA A 550 -5.66 35.19 -8.61
C ALA A 550 -6.90 34.30 -8.87
N ARG A 551 -7.77 34.12 -7.86
CA ARG A 551 -9.03 33.36 -7.97
C ARG A 551 -10.04 34.02 -8.91
N GLN A 552 -10.17 35.34 -8.85
CA GLN A 552 -11.00 36.09 -9.78
C GLN A 552 -10.49 35.99 -11.22
N MET A 553 -9.18 36.18 -11.42
CA MET A 553 -8.55 36.02 -12.72
C MET A 553 -8.70 34.59 -13.26
N PHE A 554 -8.55 33.57 -12.40
CA PHE A 554 -8.80 32.17 -12.75
C PHE A 554 -10.24 31.96 -13.23
N ALA A 555 -11.23 32.45 -12.49
CA ALA A 555 -12.64 32.33 -12.84
C ALA A 555 -12.99 32.97 -14.20
N ASP A 556 -12.44 34.15 -14.49
CA ASP A 556 -12.65 34.86 -15.76
C ASP A 556 -11.99 34.12 -16.93
N LYS A 557 -10.74 33.65 -16.74
CA LYS A 557 -10.03 32.85 -17.74
C LYS A 557 -10.69 31.51 -17.97
N LEU A 558 -11.14 30.86 -16.90
CA LEU A 558 -11.89 29.60 -16.99
C LEU A 558 -13.17 29.74 -17.84
N ARG A 559 -13.90 30.83 -17.67
CA ARG A 559 -15.11 31.12 -18.47
C ARG A 559 -14.75 31.30 -19.93
N GLN A 560 -13.72 32.12 -20.24
CA GLN A 560 -13.23 32.34 -21.58
C GLN A 560 -12.84 31.03 -22.27
N HIS A 561 -12.01 30.21 -21.60
CA HIS A 561 -11.56 28.96 -22.17
C HIS A 561 -12.69 27.91 -22.30
N LYS A 562 -13.68 27.89 -21.41
CA LYS A 562 -14.88 27.03 -21.59
C LYS A 562 -15.67 27.36 -22.85
N GLU A 563 -15.79 28.64 -23.21
CA GLU A 563 -16.43 29.07 -24.47
C GLU A 563 -15.62 28.64 -25.70
N GLU A 564 -14.29 28.86 -25.67
CA GLU A 564 -13.37 28.44 -26.76
C GLU A 564 -13.38 26.95 -26.99
N ILE A 565 -13.31 26.14 -25.90
CA ILE A 565 -13.26 24.67 -25.95
C ILE A 565 -14.59 24.06 -26.42
N SER A 566 -15.72 24.71 -26.16
CA SER A 566 -17.03 24.09 -26.50
C SER A 566 -17.16 23.77 -27.99
N GLY A 567 -16.70 24.67 -28.86
CA GLY A 567 -16.67 24.43 -30.31
C GLY A 567 -15.65 23.37 -30.73
N GLU A 568 -14.51 23.28 -30.05
CA GLU A 568 -13.51 22.24 -30.31
C GLU A 568 -14.01 20.86 -29.86
N ALA A 569 -14.66 20.78 -28.73
CA ALA A 569 -15.26 19.54 -28.22
C ALA A 569 -16.28 18.94 -29.20
N ASP A 570 -17.09 19.78 -29.85
CA ASP A 570 -18.03 19.32 -30.88
C ASP A 570 -17.32 18.77 -32.14
N ARG A 571 -16.25 19.41 -32.58
CA ARG A 571 -15.40 18.89 -33.68
C ARG A 571 -14.79 17.53 -33.31
N VAL A 572 -14.28 17.37 -32.08
CA VAL A 572 -13.73 16.09 -31.59
C VAL A 572 -14.81 15.02 -31.55
N ARG A 573 -16.03 15.35 -31.10
CA ARG A 573 -17.17 14.40 -31.11
C ARG A 573 -17.52 13.95 -32.52
N GLN A 574 -17.52 14.88 -33.50
CA GLN A 574 -17.76 14.56 -34.89
C GLN A 574 -16.64 13.72 -35.51
N ALA A 575 -15.39 13.89 -35.04
CA ALA A 575 -14.25 13.09 -35.50
C ALA A 575 -14.25 11.65 -34.91
N GLY A 576 -15.17 11.31 -33.99
CA GLY A 576 -15.31 9.99 -33.38
C GLY A 576 -14.97 9.95 -31.88
N GLY A 577 -14.65 11.11 -31.26
CA GLY A 577 -14.23 11.19 -29.84
C GLY A 577 -12.80 10.67 -29.63
N LEU A 578 -12.44 10.36 -28.39
CA LEU A 578 -11.11 9.88 -28.02
C LEU A 578 -10.91 8.43 -28.48
N PHE A 579 -9.80 8.18 -29.21
CA PHE A 579 -9.36 6.85 -29.60
C PHE A 579 -8.29 6.34 -28.63
N ILE A 580 -8.52 5.17 -28.04
CA ILE A 580 -7.56 4.49 -27.14
C ILE A 580 -6.88 3.37 -27.90
N ILE A 581 -5.56 3.41 -27.96
CA ILE A 581 -4.72 2.34 -28.50
C ILE A 581 -3.95 1.69 -27.37
N GLY A 582 -4.19 0.39 -27.12
CA GLY A 582 -3.32 -0.42 -26.26
C GLY A 582 -2.26 -1.10 -27.12
N THR A 583 -0.98 -0.97 -26.77
CA THR A 583 0.12 -1.60 -27.53
C THR A 583 0.36 -3.06 -27.13
N GLU A 584 -0.23 -3.49 -26.02
CA GLU A 584 -0.18 -4.86 -25.47
C GLU A 584 -1.39 -5.09 -24.57
N ARG A 585 -1.67 -6.35 -24.27
CA ARG A 585 -2.56 -6.73 -23.17
C ARG A 585 -1.77 -6.76 -21.87
N HIS A 586 -2.41 -6.27 -20.82
CA HIS A 586 -1.85 -6.29 -19.46
C HIS A 586 -2.05 -7.65 -18.82
N ASP A 587 -1.37 -7.89 -17.72
CA ASP A 587 -1.50 -9.08 -16.90
C ASP A 587 -2.90 -9.29 -16.32
N SER A 588 -3.68 -8.20 -16.20
CA SER A 588 -5.05 -8.22 -15.72
C SER A 588 -6.01 -7.56 -16.70
N ARG A 589 -7.14 -8.23 -16.99
CA ARG A 589 -8.26 -7.70 -17.81
C ARG A 589 -8.82 -6.40 -17.22
N ARG A 590 -8.73 -6.24 -15.92
CA ARG A 590 -9.14 -5.05 -15.19
C ARG A 590 -8.40 -3.80 -15.68
N ILE A 591 -7.09 -3.89 -15.83
CA ILE A 591 -6.23 -2.80 -16.30
C ILE A 591 -6.58 -2.44 -17.76
N ASP A 592 -6.82 -3.43 -18.60
CA ASP A 592 -7.30 -3.20 -19.96
C ASP A 592 -8.64 -2.45 -19.98
N ASN A 593 -9.56 -2.82 -19.10
CA ASN A 593 -10.86 -2.16 -18.96
C ASN A 593 -10.74 -0.72 -18.43
N GLN A 594 -9.80 -0.46 -17.53
CA GLN A 594 -9.50 0.90 -17.05
C GLN A 594 -8.94 1.78 -18.16
N LEU A 595 -8.06 1.22 -19.02
CA LEU A 595 -7.53 1.93 -20.18
C LEU A 595 -8.66 2.25 -21.17
N ARG A 596 -9.52 1.27 -21.52
CA ARG A 596 -10.70 1.47 -22.37
C ARG A 596 -11.67 2.50 -21.77
N GLY A 597 -11.85 2.47 -20.43
CA GLY A 597 -12.75 3.37 -19.70
C GLY A 597 -12.34 4.86 -19.74
N ARG A 598 -11.19 5.20 -20.31
CA ARG A 598 -10.79 6.59 -20.54
C ARG A 598 -11.55 7.25 -21.70
N ALA A 599 -12.09 6.46 -22.64
CA ALA A 599 -12.92 6.92 -23.76
C ALA A 599 -14.40 6.59 -23.53
N GLY A 600 -15.30 7.33 -24.18
CA GLY A 600 -16.73 7.06 -24.19
C GLY A 600 -17.44 7.37 -22.88
N ARG A 601 -17.00 8.38 -22.12
CA ARG A 601 -17.58 8.79 -20.84
C ARG A 601 -18.86 9.58 -21.07
N GLN A 602 -19.84 9.46 -20.16
CA GLN A 602 -21.12 10.22 -20.17
C GLN A 602 -21.86 10.18 -21.52
N GLY A 603 -21.81 9.04 -22.22
CA GLY A 603 -22.49 8.85 -23.50
C GLY A 603 -21.84 9.57 -24.68
N TYR A 604 -20.59 10.04 -24.53
CA TYR A 604 -19.82 10.59 -25.66
C TYR A 604 -19.26 9.46 -26.54
N PRO A 605 -19.03 9.74 -27.85
CA PRO A 605 -18.38 8.78 -28.72
C PRO A 605 -16.91 8.55 -28.30
N GLY A 606 -16.40 7.41 -28.67
CA GLY A 606 -15.01 7.01 -28.45
C GLY A 606 -14.76 5.65 -29.06
N GLU A 607 -13.50 5.32 -29.27
CA GLU A 607 -13.10 4.04 -29.84
C GLU A 607 -11.93 3.46 -29.07
N THR A 608 -11.82 2.14 -29.03
CA THR A 608 -10.68 1.44 -28.41
C THR A 608 -10.23 0.28 -29.28
N ARG A 609 -8.92 0.05 -29.36
CA ARG A 609 -8.33 -1.13 -30.02
C ARG A 609 -7.01 -1.50 -29.35
N PHE A 610 -6.79 -2.82 -29.17
CA PHE A 610 -5.49 -3.36 -28.75
C PHE A 610 -4.74 -3.91 -29.96
N TYR A 611 -3.44 -3.60 -30.01
CA TYR A 611 -2.47 -4.11 -30.98
C TYR A 611 -1.51 -5.02 -30.25
N ILE A 612 -1.48 -6.30 -30.60
CA ILE A 612 -0.81 -7.35 -29.84
C ILE A 612 0.21 -8.04 -30.76
N SER A 613 1.35 -8.41 -30.26
CA SER A 613 2.32 -9.28 -30.91
C SER A 613 2.37 -10.66 -30.21
N LEU A 614 2.73 -11.68 -30.97
CA LEU A 614 3.04 -12.99 -30.38
C LEU A 614 4.37 -12.99 -29.63
N GLU A 615 5.21 -11.99 -29.84
CA GLU A 615 6.47 -11.75 -29.12
C GLU A 615 6.25 -11.01 -27.79
N ASP A 616 5.06 -10.44 -27.55
CA ASP A 616 4.73 -9.78 -26.29
C ASP A 616 4.82 -10.76 -25.12
N ASP A 617 5.29 -10.30 -23.97
CA ASP A 617 5.60 -11.17 -22.80
C ASP A 617 4.41 -12.04 -22.37
N LEU A 618 3.19 -11.49 -22.35
CA LEU A 618 1.99 -12.26 -22.01
C LEU A 618 1.79 -13.45 -22.98
N MET A 619 2.00 -13.24 -24.27
CA MET A 619 1.84 -14.28 -25.29
C MET A 619 2.99 -15.27 -25.29
N ARG A 620 4.22 -14.78 -25.11
CA ARG A 620 5.45 -15.58 -25.06
C ARG A 620 5.44 -16.55 -23.85
N LEU A 621 5.05 -16.04 -22.67
CA LEU A 621 5.12 -16.79 -21.42
C LEU A 621 3.85 -17.63 -21.15
N PHE A 622 2.67 -17.18 -21.56
CA PHE A 622 1.39 -17.78 -21.19
C PHE A 622 0.49 -18.15 -22.39
N GLY A 623 0.85 -17.72 -23.60
CA GLY A 623 0.02 -17.92 -24.81
C GLY A 623 -0.04 -19.36 -25.35
N GLY A 624 0.79 -20.25 -24.84
CA GLY A 624 0.83 -21.68 -25.18
C GLY A 624 1.62 -22.00 -26.48
N GLU A 625 2.50 -22.98 -26.39
CA GLU A 625 3.36 -23.47 -27.49
C GLU A 625 2.60 -23.86 -28.76
N ARG A 626 1.34 -24.32 -28.63
CA ARG A 626 0.50 -24.71 -29.76
C ARG A 626 0.13 -23.54 -30.66
N VAL A 627 -0.04 -22.33 -30.08
CA VAL A 627 -0.34 -21.11 -30.85
C VAL A 627 0.91 -20.67 -31.61
N GLN A 628 2.07 -20.68 -30.94
CA GLN A 628 3.35 -20.34 -31.57
C GLN A 628 3.68 -21.32 -32.72
N ALA A 629 3.57 -22.63 -32.49
CA ALA A 629 3.83 -23.66 -33.51
C ALA A 629 2.84 -23.58 -34.70
N ALA A 630 1.57 -23.24 -34.46
CA ALA A 630 0.58 -23.05 -35.53
C ALA A 630 0.93 -21.83 -36.41
N MET A 631 1.45 -20.77 -35.80
CA MET A 631 1.78 -19.51 -36.49
C MET A 631 3.10 -19.58 -37.24
N GLU A 632 4.09 -20.34 -36.75
CA GLU A 632 5.32 -20.59 -37.51
C GLU A 632 5.04 -21.31 -38.83
N ARG A 633 4.02 -22.16 -38.86
CA ARG A 633 3.58 -22.87 -40.06
C ARG A 633 2.81 -22.01 -41.05
N MET A 634 2.15 -20.94 -40.57
CA MET A 634 1.46 -19.97 -41.46
C MET A 634 2.46 -18.93 -41.94
N LYS A 635 2.82 -18.94 -43.21
CA LYS A 635 3.65 -17.92 -43.88
C LYS A 635 2.90 -16.58 -43.99
N ILE A 636 2.60 -15.94 -42.82
CA ILE A 636 1.86 -14.69 -42.78
C ILE A 636 2.87 -13.54 -42.83
N ASP A 637 2.54 -12.50 -43.60
CA ASP A 637 3.31 -11.27 -43.69
C ASP A 637 3.34 -10.54 -42.33
N GLU A 638 4.46 -9.98 -41.92
CA GLU A 638 4.64 -9.29 -40.67
C GLU A 638 3.71 -8.08 -40.48
N ASP A 639 3.33 -7.43 -41.54
CA ASP A 639 2.47 -6.23 -41.51
C ASP A 639 0.95 -6.55 -41.61
N MET A 640 0.60 -7.82 -41.72
CA MET A 640 -0.80 -8.24 -41.88
C MET A 640 -1.41 -8.61 -40.52
N PRO A 641 -2.51 -7.95 -40.09
CA PRO A 641 -3.19 -8.33 -38.87
C PRO A 641 -3.85 -9.69 -38.98
N ILE A 642 -3.76 -10.49 -37.96
CA ILE A 642 -4.39 -11.80 -37.87
C ILE A 642 -5.66 -11.64 -37.03
N GLU A 643 -6.80 -11.65 -37.68
CA GLU A 643 -8.10 -11.63 -37.04
C GLU A 643 -8.58 -13.07 -36.83
N SER A 644 -8.51 -13.54 -35.56
CA SER A 644 -8.93 -14.91 -35.21
C SER A 644 -9.54 -14.95 -33.85
N LYS A 645 -10.79 -15.38 -33.78
CA LYS A 645 -11.50 -15.65 -32.51
C LYS A 645 -10.77 -16.67 -31.62
N MET A 646 -9.97 -17.54 -32.22
CA MET A 646 -9.14 -18.49 -31.48
C MET A 646 -8.01 -17.77 -30.74
N LEU A 647 -7.34 -16.81 -31.38
CA LEU A 647 -6.30 -16.01 -30.76
C LEU A 647 -6.84 -15.14 -29.61
N THR A 648 -7.96 -14.46 -29.83
CA THR A 648 -8.61 -13.67 -28.78
C THR A 648 -8.93 -14.53 -27.55
N ARG A 649 -9.40 -15.77 -27.74
CA ARG A 649 -9.64 -16.71 -26.64
C ARG A 649 -8.33 -17.14 -25.96
N SER A 650 -7.26 -17.38 -26.71
CA SER A 650 -5.96 -17.74 -26.14
C SER A 650 -5.38 -16.61 -25.31
N ILE A 651 -5.50 -15.37 -25.76
CA ILE A 651 -5.10 -14.17 -25.01
C ILE A 651 -5.89 -14.07 -23.70
N GLN A 652 -7.21 -14.20 -23.75
CA GLN A 652 -8.07 -14.17 -22.56
C GLN A 652 -7.70 -15.31 -21.60
N GLN A 653 -7.40 -16.50 -22.10
CA GLN A 653 -6.97 -17.63 -21.27
C GLN A 653 -5.61 -17.36 -20.62
N ALA A 654 -4.67 -16.74 -21.33
CA ALA A 654 -3.38 -16.33 -20.80
C ALA A 654 -3.56 -15.33 -19.64
N GLN A 655 -4.36 -14.27 -19.85
CA GLN A 655 -4.68 -13.29 -18.80
C GLN A 655 -5.33 -13.98 -17.56
N THR A 656 -6.32 -14.84 -17.77
CA THR A 656 -6.97 -15.58 -16.67
C THR A 656 -5.98 -16.44 -15.90
N THR A 657 -5.01 -17.06 -16.58
CA THR A 657 -3.96 -17.86 -15.92
C THR A 657 -3.07 -16.97 -15.04
N VAL A 658 -2.67 -15.80 -15.55
CA VAL A 658 -1.86 -14.84 -14.78
C VAL A 658 -2.65 -14.28 -13.60
N GLU A 659 -3.90 -13.86 -13.81
CA GLU A 659 -4.80 -13.38 -12.75
C GLU A 659 -4.95 -14.40 -11.63
N SER A 660 -5.22 -15.67 -11.98
CA SER A 660 -5.35 -16.76 -11.01
C SER A 660 -4.05 -17.00 -10.23
N ARG A 661 -2.89 -16.95 -10.91
CA ARG A 661 -1.58 -17.11 -10.25
C ARG A 661 -1.30 -15.95 -9.28
N ASN A 662 -1.59 -14.71 -9.70
CA ASN A 662 -1.44 -13.54 -8.86
C ASN A 662 -2.37 -13.58 -7.64
N PHE A 663 -3.63 -14.02 -7.83
CA PHE A 663 -4.56 -14.24 -6.73
C PHE A 663 -4.04 -15.29 -5.74
N GLN A 664 -3.55 -16.45 -6.22
CA GLN A 664 -2.99 -17.47 -5.34
C GLN A 664 -1.77 -16.95 -4.57
N ALA A 665 -0.90 -16.17 -5.21
CA ALA A 665 0.24 -15.57 -4.54
C ALA A 665 -0.19 -14.62 -3.41
N ARG A 666 -1.17 -13.70 -3.67
CA ARG A 666 -1.72 -12.79 -2.64
C ARG A 666 -2.41 -13.56 -1.52
N LYS A 667 -3.18 -14.59 -1.86
CA LYS A 667 -3.84 -15.46 -0.88
C LYS A 667 -2.83 -16.16 0.02
N SER A 668 -1.76 -16.71 -0.55
CA SER A 668 -0.69 -17.34 0.22
C SER A 668 -0.01 -16.35 1.17
N VAL A 669 0.30 -15.14 0.70
CA VAL A 669 0.85 -14.08 1.57
C VAL A 669 -0.07 -13.78 2.75
N LEU A 670 -1.38 -13.66 2.48
CA LEU A 670 -2.37 -13.41 3.52
C LEU A 670 -2.47 -14.57 4.53
N GLU A 671 -2.43 -15.83 4.07
CA GLU A 671 -2.51 -17.00 4.95
C GLU A 671 -1.34 -17.08 5.94
N TYR A 672 -0.15 -16.62 5.54
CA TYR A 672 1.00 -16.45 6.45
C TYR A 672 0.82 -15.23 7.37
N ASP A 673 0.38 -14.09 6.85
CA ASP A 673 0.20 -12.89 7.65
C ASP A 673 -0.98 -12.99 8.63
N ASP A 674 -2.01 -13.78 8.35
CA ASP A 674 -3.12 -14.03 9.28
C ASP A 674 -2.64 -14.67 10.60
N VAL A 675 -1.57 -15.46 10.57
CA VAL A 675 -0.94 -15.99 11.78
C VAL A 675 -0.30 -14.87 12.59
N MET A 676 0.52 -14.05 11.91
CA MET A 676 1.13 -12.86 12.52
C MET A 676 0.08 -11.88 13.01
N ASN A 677 -1.03 -11.73 12.29
CA ASN A 677 -2.08 -10.80 12.67
C ASN A 677 -2.74 -11.17 14.00
N LYS A 678 -3.01 -12.46 14.24
CA LYS A 678 -3.54 -12.92 15.52
C LYS A 678 -2.59 -12.63 16.68
N GLN A 679 -1.30 -12.87 16.48
CA GLN A 679 -0.28 -12.55 17.46
C GLN A 679 -0.18 -11.04 17.71
N ARG A 680 -0.23 -10.24 16.64
CA ARG A 680 -0.26 -8.77 16.67
C ARG A 680 -1.47 -8.25 17.47
N GLU A 681 -2.65 -8.76 17.23
CA GLU A 681 -3.88 -8.39 17.95
C GLU A 681 -3.75 -8.62 19.46
N ILE A 682 -3.12 -9.72 19.88
CA ILE A 682 -2.88 -10.03 21.27
C ILE A 682 -1.89 -9.02 21.89
N ILE A 683 -0.74 -8.84 21.27
CA ILE A 683 0.32 -7.96 21.76
C ILE A 683 -0.14 -6.48 21.79
N TYR A 684 -0.73 -6.01 20.71
CA TYR A 684 -1.20 -4.63 20.61
C TYR A 684 -2.40 -4.37 21.52
N GLY A 685 -3.26 -5.38 21.73
CA GLY A 685 -4.36 -5.30 22.70
C GLY A 685 -3.86 -5.16 24.14
N GLN A 686 -2.91 -5.97 24.56
CA GLN A 686 -2.26 -5.87 25.88
C GLN A 686 -1.54 -4.54 26.05
N ARG A 687 -0.79 -4.13 25.04
CA ARG A 687 -0.05 -2.86 25.02
C ARG A 687 -0.99 -1.66 25.18
N ARG A 688 -2.13 -1.67 24.47
CA ARG A 688 -3.16 -0.63 24.58
C ARG A 688 -3.71 -0.51 26.00
N GLN A 689 -4.03 -1.63 26.65
CA GLN A 689 -4.52 -1.63 28.04
C GLN A 689 -3.52 -0.96 28.99
N VAL A 690 -2.23 -1.23 28.83
CA VAL A 690 -1.16 -0.59 29.60
C VAL A 690 -1.09 0.92 29.33
N LEU A 691 -1.23 1.35 28.08
CA LEU A 691 -1.24 2.77 27.68
C LEU A 691 -2.48 3.51 28.19
N GLU A 692 -3.62 2.85 28.28
CA GLU A 692 -4.89 3.39 28.80
C GLU A 692 -4.89 3.55 30.32
N GLY A 693 -3.82 3.10 30.99
CA GLY A 693 -3.63 3.31 32.44
C GLY A 693 -4.16 2.18 33.31
N MET A 694 -4.36 0.98 32.74
CA MET A 694 -4.68 -0.21 33.52
C MET A 694 -3.69 -0.39 34.68
N ASP A 695 -4.19 -0.76 35.87
CA ASP A 695 -3.31 -1.19 36.95
C ASP A 695 -2.71 -2.55 36.59
N VAL A 696 -1.40 -2.56 36.40
CA VAL A 696 -0.67 -3.76 35.96
C VAL A 696 -0.10 -4.56 37.13
N LYS A 697 -0.33 -4.15 38.36
CA LYS A 697 0.19 -4.85 39.58
C LYS A 697 -0.18 -6.32 39.57
N ASP A 698 -1.47 -6.64 39.39
CA ASP A 698 -1.93 -8.03 39.40
C ASP A 698 -1.36 -8.84 38.23
N VAL A 699 -1.17 -8.20 37.09
CA VAL A 699 -0.54 -8.84 35.91
C VAL A 699 0.92 -9.19 36.23
N ILE A 700 1.67 -8.29 36.85
CA ILE A 700 3.07 -8.51 37.23
C ILE A 700 3.18 -9.57 38.31
N MET A 701 2.28 -9.56 39.28
CA MET A 701 2.25 -10.61 40.34
C MET A 701 1.96 -11.98 39.73
N ASN A 702 1.06 -12.07 38.76
CA ASN A 702 0.82 -13.32 38.03
C ASN A 702 2.03 -13.76 37.18
N MET A 703 2.70 -12.84 36.51
CA MET A 703 3.94 -13.12 35.77
C MET A 703 5.00 -13.69 36.71
N MET A 704 5.21 -13.07 37.87
CA MET A 704 6.14 -13.52 38.89
C MET A 704 5.80 -14.94 39.35
N ASN A 705 4.53 -15.19 39.67
CA ASN A 705 4.09 -16.53 40.12
C ASN A 705 4.31 -17.59 39.05
N THR A 706 4.04 -17.26 37.77
CA THR A 706 4.26 -18.16 36.63
C THR A 706 5.74 -18.47 36.46
N SER A 707 6.61 -17.45 36.45
CA SER A 707 8.07 -17.62 36.37
C SER A 707 8.63 -18.50 37.49
N ILE A 708 8.25 -18.22 38.74
CA ILE A 708 8.67 -19.01 39.91
C ILE A 708 8.17 -20.46 39.79
N THR A 709 6.90 -20.64 39.41
CA THR A 709 6.31 -21.98 39.21
C THR A 709 7.09 -22.78 38.16
N HIS A 710 7.41 -22.17 37.00
CA HIS A 710 8.21 -22.80 35.96
C HIS A 710 9.59 -23.23 36.43
N LEU A 711 10.31 -22.33 37.14
CA LEU A 711 11.66 -22.63 37.67
C LEU A 711 11.62 -23.78 38.64
N VAL A 712 10.66 -23.80 39.58
CA VAL A 712 10.53 -24.85 40.56
C VAL A 712 10.10 -26.17 39.95
N GLN A 713 9.13 -26.16 39.03
CA GLN A 713 8.68 -27.37 38.33
C GLN A 713 9.80 -28.01 37.52
N ASN A 714 10.62 -27.20 36.86
CA ASN A 714 11.79 -27.69 36.13
C ASN A 714 12.81 -28.36 37.09
N ALA A 715 13.05 -27.79 38.26
CA ALA A 715 13.93 -28.37 39.26
C ALA A 715 13.38 -29.69 39.89
N PHE A 716 12.05 -29.83 39.93
CA PHE A 716 11.38 -31.05 40.40
C PHE A 716 11.14 -32.07 39.25
N SER A 717 11.57 -31.80 38.05
CA SER A 717 11.39 -32.72 36.91
C SER A 717 12.05 -34.07 37.21
N GLY A 718 11.20 -35.09 37.37
CA GLY A 718 11.64 -36.48 37.64
C GLY A 718 11.94 -36.81 39.10
N VAL A 719 11.77 -35.86 40.07
CA VAL A 719 12.00 -36.09 41.50
C VAL A 719 10.79 -35.61 42.33
N HIS A 720 10.55 -36.26 43.47
CA HIS A 720 9.46 -35.85 44.37
C HIS A 720 9.91 -34.86 45.45
N HIS A 721 11.19 -34.92 45.83
CA HIS A 721 11.81 -34.00 46.79
C HIS A 721 13.18 -33.55 46.26
N LEU A 722 13.56 -32.31 46.55
CA LEU A 722 14.88 -31.78 46.19
C LEU A 722 15.94 -32.16 47.24
N ASP A 723 17.11 -32.52 46.79
CA ASP A 723 18.28 -32.57 47.66
C ASP A 723 18.84 -31.17 47.92
N MET A 724 19.70 -31.04 48.93
CA MET A 724 20.27 -29.74 49.32
C MET A 724 21.06 -29.09 48.16
N THR A 725 21.69 -29.90 47.30
CA THR A 725 22.50 -29.39 46.19
C THR A 725 21.60 -28.77 45.09
N SER A 726 20.57 -29.49 44.67
CA SER A 726 19.58 -28.99 43.72
C SER A 726 18.81 -27.78 44.22
N CYS A 727 18.46 -27.77 45.53
CA CYS A 727 17.85 -26.63 46.18
C CYS A 727 18.77 -25.39 46.21
N GLN A 728 20.07 -25.56 46.47
CA GLN A 728 21.04 -24.46 46.41
C GLN A 728 21.22 -23.94 44.99
N GLU A 729 21.13 -24.77 44.00
CA GLU A 729 21.22 -24.37 42.60
C GLU A 729 19.98 -23.60 42.17
N LEU A 730 18.79 -24.05 42.58
CA LEU A 730 17.53 -23.32 42.39
C LEU A 730 17.56 -21.96 43.11
N LEU A 731 18.01 -21.91 44.37
CA LEU A 731 18.15 -20.67 45.12
C LEU A 731 19.11 -19.67 44.44
N ARG A 732 20.22 -20.14 43.84
CA ARG A 732 21.11 -19.28 43.07
C ARG A 732 20.44 -18.63 41.85
N GLN A 733 19.44 -19.28 41.28
CA GLN A 733 18.70 -18.75 40.11
C GLN A 733 17.66 -17.70 40.56
N VAL A 734 17.07 -17.81 41.72
CA VAL A 734 16.02 -16.93 42.22
C VAL A 734 16.50 -15.83 43.18
N GLU A 735 17.54 -16.08 43.97
CA GLU A 735 18.12 -15.09 44.90
C GLU A 735 18.80 -13.93 44.15
N GLY A 736 18.49 -12.72 44.59
CA GLY A 736 18.99 -11.51 43.96
C GLY A 736 18.23 -11.09 42.71
N LEU A 737 17.37 -11.96 42.19
CA LEU A 737 16.41 -11.65 41.13
C LEU A 737 15.04 -11.36 41.70
N TYR A 738 14.39 -12.34 42.34
CA TYR A 738 13.00 -12.25 42.82
C TYR A 738 12.91 -11.79 44.28
N PHE A 739 13.95 -12.04 45.07
CA PHE A 739 14.05 -11.62 46.46
C PHE A 739 15.51 -11.51 46.90
N PRO A 740 15.80 -10.80 48.05
CA PRO A 740 17.17 -10.63 48.51
C PRO A 740 17.84 -11.95 48.88
N LYS A 741 19.18 -11.98 48.77
CA LYS A 741 19.95 -13.17 49.23
C LYS A 741 19.62 -13.52 50.67
N TYR A 742 19.42 -14.80 50.94
CA TYR A 742 19.12 -15.37 52.25
C TYR A 742 17.72 -15.05 52.77
N ALA A 743 16.80 -14.55 51.94
CA ALA A 743 15.39 -14.34 52.35
C ALA A 743 14.65 -15.66 52.62
N VAL A 744 14.99 -16.70 51.87
CA VAL A 744 14.45 -18.06 52.01
C VAL A 744 15.58 -19.03 52.29
N ARG A 745 15.42 -19.91 53.27
CA ARG A 745 16.34 -20.99 53.63
C ARG A 745 15.57 -22.25 53.98
N PHE A 746 16.03 -23.36 53.47
CA PHE A 746 15.44 -24.67 53.80
C PHE A 746 16.48 -25.53 54.55
N THR A 747 16.03 -26.28 55.52
CA THR A 747 16.83 -27.35 56.17
C THR A 747 16.62 -28.67 55.42
N GLN A 748 17.54 -29.65 55.55
CA GLN A 748 17.38 -30.96 54.89
C GLN A 748 16.09 -31.62 55.33
N GLU A 749 15.70 -31.56 56.58
CA GLU A 749 14.46 -32.10 57.13
C GLU A 749 13.20 -31.50 56.49
N GLN A 750 13.26 -30.20 56.13
CA GLN A 750 12.15 -29.56 55.43
C GLN A 750 12.10 -30.04 53.94
N LEU A 751 13.23 -30.11 53.28
CA LEU A 751 13.29 -30.57 51.89
C LEU A 751 12.80 -32.04 51.72
N ASP A 752 13.05 -32.88 52.70
CA ASP A 752 12.62 -34.27 52.67
C ASP A 752 11.07 -34.42 52.78
N THR A 753 10.36 -33.36 53.20
CA THR A 753 8.90 -33.34 53.40
C THR A 753 8.15 -32.38 52.44
N MET A 754 8.87 -31.43 51.83
CA MET A 754 8.28 -30.44 50.94
C MET A 754 8.10 -31.00 49.51
N ASP A 755 6.95 -30.74 48.94
CA ASP A 755 6.67 -30.94 47.53
C ASP A 755 6.96 -29.65 46.73
N ALA A 756 6.82 -29.73 45.43
CA ALA A 756 7.03 -28.60 44.54
C ALA A 756 6.15 -27.40 44.92
N GLN A 757 4.88 -27.65 45.32
CA GLN A 757 3.94 -26.57 45.66
C GLN A 757 4.39 -25.80 46.88
N ALA A 758 4.87 -26.49 47.92
CA ALA A 758 5.34 -25.84 49.13
C ALA A 758 6.57 -24.94 48.88
N VAL A 759 7.46 -25.32 47.92
CA VAL A 759 8.60 -24.49 47.51
C VAL A 759 8.12 -23.30 46.68
N ILE A 760 7.16 -23.49 45.79
CA ILE A 760 6.53 -22.41 45.01
C ILE A 760 5.91 -21.38 45.96
N ASP A 761 5.13 -21.83 46.92
CA ASP A 761 4.45 -20.95 47.89
C ASP A 761 5.47 -20.13 48.73
N ALA A 762 6.56 -20.77 49.16
CA ALA A 762 7.61 -20.09 49.92
C ALA A 762 8.33 -19.00 49.08
N PHE A 763 8.65 -19.32 47.83
CA PHE A 763 9.31 -18.36 46.94
C PHE A 763 8.38 -17.22 46.52
N THR A 764 7.13 -17.52 46.22
CA THR A 764 6.08 -16.55 45.88
C THR A 764 5.85 -15.56 47.03
N GLN A 765 5.76 -16.08 48.25
CA GLN A 765 5.60 -15.24 49.42
C GLN A 765 6.80 -14.31 49.65
N ALA A 766 8.01 -14.83 49.52
CA ALA A 766 9.23 -14.01 49.64
C ALA A 766 9.34 -12.93 48.55
N ALA A 767 8.98 -13.30 47.31
CA ALA A 767 8.99 -12.37 46.18
C ALA A 767 7.91 -11.27 46.33
N ALA A 768 6.71 -11.63 46.78
CA ALA A 768 5.64 -10.67 47.07
C ALA A 768 6.03 -9.69 48.21
N ALA A 769 6.70 -10.19 49.28
CA ALA A 769 7.19 -9.35 50.37
C ALA A 769 8.25 -8.35 49.86
N TYR A 770 9.16 -8.79 48.99
CA TYR A 770 10.19 -7.92 48.42
C TYR A 770 9.60 -6.90 47.41
N TYR A 771 8.58 -7.30 46.65
CA TYR A 771 7.83 -6.37 45.82
C TYR A 771 7.18 -5.27 46.65
N GLN A 772 6.52 -5.62 47.79
CA GLN A 772 5.90 -4.64 48.67
C GLN A 772 6.94 -3.69 49.28
N GLN A 773 8.12 -4.20 49.62
CA GLN A 773 9.21 -3.36 50.13
C GLN A 773 9.66 -2.34 49.06
N LYS A 774 9.74 -2.74 47.81
CA LYS A 774 10.07 -1.81 46.70
C LYS A 774 8.95 -0.80 46.45
N GLU A 775 7.70 -1.22 46.51
CA GLU A 775 6.55 -0.30 46.36
C GLU A 775 6.55 0.77 47.46
N ASP A 776 6.90 0.40 48.72
CA ASP A 776 7.02 1.32 49.83
C ASP A 776 8.23 2.28 49.65
N GLU A 777 9.35 1.80 49.05
CA GLU A 777 10.52 2.62 48.76
C GLU A 777 10.24 3.65 47.65
N PHE A 778 9.53 3.25 46.56
CA PHE A 778 9.31 4.07 45.36
C PHE A 778 8.05 4.95 45.45
N THR A 779 7.15 4.67 46.35
CA THR A 779 5.75 5.10 46.44
C THR A 779 4.86 4.45 45.40
N PRO A 780 3.58 4.14 45.70
CA PRO A 780 2.69 3.42 44.73
C PRO A 780 2.52 4.07 43.38
N PRO A 781 2.37 5.41 43.22
CA PRO A 781 2.23 6.03 41.92
C PRO A 781 3.48 5.88 41.01
N VAL A 782 4.67 6.01 41.61
CA VAL A 782 5.94 5.86 40.89
C VAL A 782 6.16 4.40 40.52
N MET A 783 5.81 3.47 41.41
CA MET A 783 5.90 2.03 41.14
C MET A 783 5.02 1.63 39.98
N ARG A 784 3.77 2.12 39.88
CA ARG A 784 2.86 1.90 38.73
C ARG A 784 3.46 2.39 37.40
N GLU A 785 4.15 3.55 37.42
CA GLU A 785 4.78 4.04 36.18
C GLU A 785 6.04 3.23 35.84
N VAL A 786 6.86 2.81 36.82
CA VAL A 786 8.00 1.92 36.56
C VAL A 786 7.56 0.61 35.95
N GLU A 787 6.49 0.00 36.46
CA GLU A 787 5.92 -1.22 35.89
C GLU A 787 5.50 -1.06 34.43
N ARG A 788 4.79 0.03 34.13
CA ARG A 788 4.39 0.34 32.74
C ARG A 788 5.59 0.54 31.84
N VAL A 789 6.59 1.30 32.27
CA VAL A 789 7.82 1.55 31.50
C VAL A 789 8.55 0.25 31.21
N VAL A 790 8.74 -0.59 32.23
CA VAL A 790 9.47 -1.85 32.09
C VAL A 790 8.70 -2.80 31.17
N LEU A 791 7.39 -2.97 31.40
CA LEU A 791 6.56 -3.89 30.64
C LEU A 791 6.49 -3.48 29.15
N LEU A 792 6.22 -2.19 28.84
CA LEU A 792 6.17 -1.71 27.47
C LEU A 792 7.51 -1.92 26.76
N ARG A 793 8.62 -1.61 27.43
CA ARG A 793 9.94 -1.77 26.83
C ARG A 793 10.29 -3.22 26.54
N VAL A 794 10.01 -4.13 27.46
CA VAL A 794 10.28 -5.56 27.27
C VAL A 794 9.40 -6.12 26.16
N VAL A 795 8.11 -5.79 26.15
CA VAL A 795 7.19 -6.21 25.07
C VAL A 795 7.68 -5.71 23.71
N ASP A 796 8.10 -4.43 23.60
CA ASP A 796 8.56 -3.87 22.32
C ASP A 796 9.87 -4.55 21.85
N GLU A 797 10.83 -4.82 22.77
CA GLU A 797 12.10 -5.50 22.44
C GLU A 797 11.84 -6.91 21.87
N TYR A 798 11.09 -7.74 22.61
CA TYR A 798 10.82 -9.13 22.20
C TYR A 798 9.89 -9.22 20.98
N TRP A 799 8.92 -8.32 20.87
CA TRP A 799 8.03 -8.30 19.71
C TRP A 799 8.77 -7.96 18.40
N MET A 800 9.70 -6.99 18.43
CA MET A 800 10.53 -6.67 17.26
C MET A 800 11.44 -7.84 16.87
N GLU A 801 12.02 -8.54 17.85
CA GLU A 801 12.82 -9.74 17.56
C GLU A 801 11.96 -10.88 16.98
N HIS A 802 10.75 -11.03 17.50
CA HIS A 802 9.81 -12.05 17.02
C HIS A 802 9.37 -11.79 15.57
N ILE A 803 9.12 -10.52 15.19
CA ILE A 803 8.79 -10.17 13.78
C ILE A 803 9.90 -10.64 12.83
N ASP A 804 11.16 -10.39 13.18
CA ASP A 804 12.29 -10.80 12.36
C ASP A 804 12.42 -12.34 12.32
N ALA A 805 12.31 -13.03 13.47
CA ALA A 805 12.34 -14.49 13.56
C ALA A 805 11.21 -15.16 12.76
N MET A 806 10.01 -14.58 12.76
CA MET A 806 8.87 -15.04 11.96
C MET A 806 9.10 -14.84 10.46
N SER A 807 9.82 -13.79 10.06
CA SER A 807 10.21 -13.58 8.67
C SER A 807 11.20 -14.66 8.22
N ASP A 808 12.18 -14.99 9.04
CA ASP A 808 13.14 -16.06 8.77
C ASP A 808 12.46 -17.45 8.69
N LEU A 809 11.53 -17.71 9.62
CA LEU A 809 10.72 -18.94 9.59
C LEU A 809 9.94 -19.06 8.27
N ARG A 810 9.30 -17.98 7.80
CA ARG A 810 8.55 -17.96 6.54
C ARG A 810 9.41 -18.29 5.33
N GLN A 811 10.66 -17.84 5.30
CA GLN A 811 11.60 -18.17 4.22
C GLN A 811 12.00 -19.64 4.24
N GLY A 812 12.31 -20.17 5.43
CA GLY A 812 12.78 -21.57 5.60
C GLY A 812 11.68 -22.63 5.48
N ILE A 813 10.45 -22.30 5.84
CA ILE A 813 9.35 -23.28 5.97
C ILE A 813 8.96 -23.94 4.65
N ARG A 814 9.20 -23.29 3.51
CA ARG A 814 8.90 -23.83 2.17
C ARG A 814 9.67 -25.12 1.89
N LEU A 815 10.83 -25.30 2.49
CA LEU A 815 11.63 -26.54 2.37
C LEU A 815 10.92 -27.76 3.00
N ARG A 816 9.96 -27.54 3.92
CA ARG A 816 9.16 -28.61 4.53
C ARG A 816 8.23 -29.31 3.51
N ALA A 817 7.92 -28.64 2.38
CA ALA A 817 7.15 -29.27 1.30
C ALA A 817 7.82 -30.54 0.75
N TYR A 818 9.16 -30.60 0.73
CA TYR A 818 9.91 -31.79 0.34
C TYR A 818 9.71 -32.97 1.30
N ALA A 819 9.35 -32.72 2.55
CA ALA A 819 9.01 -33.73 3.55
C ALA A 819 7.52 -34.12 3.55
N GLN A 820 6.75 -33.77 2.50
CA GLN A 820 5.30 -34.01 2.35
C GLN A 820 4.45 -33.39 3.47
N THR A 821 4.95 -32.37 4.15
CA THR A 821 4.21 -31.58 5.13
C THR A 821 3.72 -30.31 4.48
N ASP A 822 2.44 -29.94 4.69
CA ASP A 822 1.90 -28.67 4.21
C ASP A 822 2.66 -27.53 4.90
N PRO A 823 3.36 -26.64 4.15
CA PRO A 823 4.15 -25.56 4.73
C PRO A 823 3.35 -24.61 5.63
N ILE A 824 2.05 -24.38 5.33
CA ILE A 824 1.20 -23.51 6.13
C ILE A 824 0.88 -24.15 7.48
N ILE A 825 0.63 -25.47 7.51
CA ILE A 825 0.36 -26.18 8.76
C ILE A 825 1.63 -26.19 9.62
N ALA A 826 2.79 -26.47 9.03
CA ALA A 826 4.06 -26.43 9.73
C ALA A 826 4.34 -25.02 10.28
N TYR A 827 4.13 -23.97 9.47
CA TYR A 827 4.28 -22.57 9.89
C TYR A 827 3.38 -22.22 11.08
N LYS A 828 2.10 -22.59 11.03
CA LYS A 828 1.16 -22.35 12.15
C LYS A 828 1.64 -23.01 13.44
N LYS A 829 2.18 -24.22 13.37
CA LYS A 829 2.65 -24.96 14.55
C LYS A 829 3.93 -24.33 15.11
N GLU A 830 4.96 -24.18 14.29
CA GLU A 830 6.25 -23.62 14.70
C GLU A 830 6.10 -22.16 15.18
N SER A 831 5.25 -21.37 14.52
CA SER A 831 4.95 -19.98 14.94
C SER A 831 4.24 -19.89 16.29
N LEU A 832 3.38 -20.87 16.64
CA LEU A 832 2.73 -20.91 17.94
C LEU A 832 3.76 -21.20 19.04
N GLU A 833 4.62 -22.18 18.82
CA GLU A 833 5.69 -22.54 19.76
C GLU A 833 6.62 -21.34 20.01
N MET A 834 7.08 -20.66 18.95
CA MET A 834 7.89 -19.43 19.05
C MET A 834 7.17 -18.28 19.79
N PHE A 835 5.87 -18.13 19.57
CA PHE A 835 5.07 -17.09 20.23
C PHE A 835 4.91 -17.38 21.73
N GLU A 836 4.66 -18.64 22.12
CA GLU A 836 4.58 -19.07 23.52
C GLU A 836 5.92 -18.86 24.23
N GLU A 837 7.03 -19.21 23.59
CA GLU A 837 8.38 -18.94 24.10
C GLU A 837 8.64 -17.45 24.29
N MET A 838 8.24 -16.61 23.31
CA MET A 838 8.35 -15.14 23.44
C MET A 838 7.53 -14.61 24.62
N ILE A 839 6.28 -15.06 24.81
CA ILE A 839 5.45 -14.63 25.93
C ILE A 839 6.08 -15.03 27.26
N ALA A 840 6.60 -16.24 27.38
CA ALA A 840 7.32 -16.69 28.57
C ALA A 840 8.57 -15.83 28.85
N ALA A 841 9.35 -15.53 27.81
CA ALA A 841 10.52 -14.67 27.91
C ALA A 841 10.18 -13.22 28.31
N ILE A 842 9.04 -12.67 27.80
CA ILE A 842 8.53 -11.36 28.22
C ILE A 842 8.19 -11.37 29.72
N GLN A 843 7.53 -12.43 30.22
CA GLN A 843 7.19 -12.55 31.62
C GLN A 843 8.43 -12.57 32.49
N ASP A 844 9.38 -13.42 32.20
CA ASP A 844 10.63 -13.59 32.97
C ASP A 844 11.47 -12.31 32.97
N GLU A 845 11.64 -11.69 31.79
CA GLU A 845 12.44 -10.47 31.66
C GLU A 845 11.79 -9.25 32.32
N THR A 846 10.44 -9.14 32.24
CA THR A 846 9.71 -8.07 32.92
C THR A 846 9.91 -8.14 34.42
N VAL A 847 9.73 -9.30 35.00
CA VAL A 847 9.94 -9.51 36.43
C VAL A 847 11.41 -9.25 36.81
N ARG A 848 12.36 -9.79 36.05
CA ARG A 848 13.80 -9.61 36.29
C ARG A 848 14.19 -8.13 36.27
N ARG A 849 13.77 -7.36 35.26
CA ARG A 849 14.05 -5.92 35.17
C ARG A 849 13.40 -5.15 36.30
N LEU A 850 12.14 -5.43 36.61
CA LEU A 850 11.41 -4.74 37.67
C LEU A 850 12.09 -4.88 39.02
N TYR A 851 12.54 -6.09 39.37
CA TYR A 851 13.24 -6.34 40.61
C TYR A 851 14.68 -5.78 40.63
N SER A 852 15.28 -5.51 39.45
CA SER A 852 16.63 -4.93 39.32
C SER A 852 16.61 -3.41 39.31
N VAL A 853 15.47 -2.76 39.05
CA VAL A 853 15.37 -1.29 38.97
C VAL A 853 15.80 -0.63 40.26
N ARG A 854 16.63 0.44 40.17
CA ARG A 854 17.02 1.34 41.24
C ARG A 854 16.78 2.77 40.78
N LEU A 855 16.01 3.55 41.54
CA LEU A 855 15.80 4.96 41.24
C LEU A 855 17.00 5.77 41.73
N GLN A 856 17.54 6.63 40.87
CA GLN A 856 18.45 7.67 41.31
C GLN A 856 17.62 8.82 41.86
N LYS A 857 18.00 9.32 43.03
CA LYS A 857 17.32 10.46 43.68
C LYS A 857 17.39 11.66 42.71
N ASN A 858 16.22 12.18 42.31
CA ASN A 858 15.96 13.36 41.47
C ASN A 858 15.75 13.14 39.96
N GLU A 859 15.52 11.95 39.42
CA GLU A 859 15.10 11.76 38.04
C GLU A 859 13.62 11.38 37.96
N GLU A 860 12.88 12.07 37.06
CA GLU A 860 11.53 11.62 36.69
C GLU A 860 11.62 10.33 35.87
N VAL A 861 10.76 9.37 36.14
CA VAL A 861 10.66 8.12 35.36
C VAL A 861 10.12 8.50 33.97
N LYS A 862 10.97 8.39 32.94
CA LYS A 862 10.62 8.70 31.54
C LYS A 862 10.65 7.42 30.70
N ARG A 863 9.61 7.27 29.88
CA ARG A 863 9.56 6.19 28.90
C ARG A 863 10.54 6.49 27.77
N GLN A 864 11.25 5.47 27.30
CA GLN A 864 12.18 5.57 26.17
C GLN A 864 11.81 4.53 25.12
N ARG A 865 11.82 4.93 23.85
CA ARG A 865 11.61 4.00 22.74
C ARG A 865 12.79 3.06 22.61
N VAL A 866 12.51 1.77 22.36
CA VAL A 866 13.52 0.73 22.13
C VAL A 866 14.30 1.02 20.85
N ALA A 867 13.60 1.43 19.80
CA ALA A 867 14.19 1.82 18.55
C ALA A 867 13.43 3.02 17.94
N ASN A 868 14.16 3.84 17.19
CA ASN A 868 13.57 4.93 16.44
C ASN A 868 13.32 4.49 15.00
N ALA A 869 12.14 4.78 14.47
CA ALA A 869 11.84 4.59 13.07
C ALA A 869 12.80 5.45 12.23
N THR A 870 13.46 4.84 11.26
CA THR A 870 14.34 5.53 10.31
C THR A 870 13.73 5.59 8.93
N SER A 871 12.73 4.75 8.68
CA SER A 871 12.06 4.68 7.41
C SER A 871 10.68 4.01 7.53
N GLU A 872 9.79 4.36 6.62
CA GLU A 872 8.45 3.79 6.47
C GLU A 872 8.30 3.27 5.05
N SER A 873 7.77 2.06 4.89
CA SER A 873 7.72 1.42 3.58
C SER A 873 6.45 0.60 3.34
N VAL A 874 6.04 0.56 2.08
CA VAL A 874 5.05 -0.39 1.58
C VAL A 874 5.83 -1.51 0.90
N GLY A 875 5.96 -2.63 1.59
CA GLY A 875 6.49 -3.87 1.05
C GLY A 875 7.76 -3.77 0.23
N GLY A 876 8.82 -3.35 0.86
CA GLY A 876 10.11 -3.27 0.21
C GLY A 876 10.65 -1.86 0.07
N ASP A 877 10.32 -0.96 1.01
CA ASP A 877 10.77 0.36 0.81
C ASP A 877 10.67 1.32 1.98
N GLY A 878 11.71 2.04 2.26
CA GLY A 878 11.71 3.05 3.29
C GLY A 878 12.41 4.33 2.90
N THR A 879 11.80 5.48 3.11
CA THR A 879 12.57 6.70 3.28
C THR A 879 12.08 7.60 4.37
N VAL A 880 13.06 8.08 5.09
CA VAL A 880 13.01 9.43 5.68
C VAL A 880 13.56 10.38 4.62
N LYS A 881 12.78 11.32 4.12
CA LYS A 881 13.33 12.50 3.46
C LYS A 881 14.29 13.14 4.43
N LYS A 882 15.60 13.02 4.19
CA LYS A 882 16.54 13.97 4.77
C LYS A 882 16.06 15.34 4.32
N GLN A 883 15.68 16.19 5.28
CA GLN A 883 15.47 17.61 4.98
C GLN A 883 16.66 18.05 4.11
N PRO A 884 16.43 18.71 2.99
CA PRO A 884 17.53 19.21 2.18
C PRO A 884 18.38 20.07 3.11
N ARG A 885 19.59 19.60 3.44
CA ARG A 885 20.57 20.45 4.08
C ARG A 885 20.68 21.64 3.14
N LYS A 886 20.25 22.81 3.59
CA LYS A 886 20.55 24.06 2.91
C LYS A 886 22.07 24.12 2.85
N VAL A 887 22.63 23.60 1.78
CA VAL A 887 24.04 23.77 1.47
C VAL A 887 24.15 25.25 1.17
N LYS A 888 24.71 25.97 2.11
CA LYS A 888 25.04 27.37 1.93
C LYS A 888 25.88 27.45 0.67
N LYS A 889 25.32 27.93 -0.44
CA LYS A 889 26.05 28.08 -1.69
C LYS A 889 27.21 29.02 -1.39
N ILE A 890 28.40 28.46 -1.39
CA ILE A 890 29.63 29.21 -1.13
C ILE A 890 29.87 30.12 -2.32
N GLY A 891 29.93 31.41 -2.05
CA GLY A 891 30.16 32.42 -3.08
C GLY A 891 31.55 32.22 -3.73
N ARG A 892 31.65 32.42 -5.04
CA ARG A 892 32.90 32.21 -5.81
C ARG A 892 34.11 32.92 -5.20
N ASN A 893 33.92 34.02 -4.44
CA ASN A 893 34.97 34.81 -3.81
C ASN A 893 35.18 34.48 -2.31
N GLU A 894 34.37 33.61 -1.70
CA GLU A 894 34.52 33.22 -0.31
C GLU A 894 35.72 32.27 -0.10
N PRO A 895 36.23 32.12 1.14
CA PRO A 895 37.33 31.20 1.45
C PRO A 895 36.88 29.74 1.16
N CYS A 896 37.73 28.95 0.58
CA CYS A 896 37.42 27.57 0.26
C CYS A 896 37.27 26.73 1.53
N PRO A 897 36.23 25.91 1.68
CA PRO A 897 35.95 25.10 2.89
C PRO A 897 36.99 23.97 3.09
N CYS A 898 37.85 23.71 2.10
CA CYS A 898 38.94 22.73 2.23
C CYS A 898 40.11 23.17 3.12
N GLY A 899 40.06 24.39 3.70
CA GLY A 899 41.10 24.90 4.58
C GLY A 899 42.37 25.42 3.86
N SER A 900 42.35 25.51 2.53
CA SER A 900 43.54 25.93 1.73
C SER A 900 43.82 27.41 1.79
N GLY A 901 43.04 28.23 2.42
CA GLY A 901 43.16 29.69 2.48
C GLY A 901 42.91 30.42 1.13
N LYS A 902 42.63 29.68 0.04
CA LYS A 902 42.33 30.26 -1.29
C LYS A 902 40.84 30.51 -1.44
N LYS A 903 40.48 31.47 -2.34
CA LYS A 903 39.04 31.68 -2.71
C LYS A 903 38.48 30.45 -3.41
N TYR A 904 37.20 30.16 -3.21
CA TYR A 904 36.52 28.95 -3.72
C TYR A 904 36.75 28.75 -5.23
N LYS A 905 36.62 29.81 -6.05
CA LYS A 905 36.87 29.78 -7.51
C LYS A 905 38.29 29.39 -7.91
N ASN A 906 39.27 29.56 -6.99
CA ASN A 906 40.70 29.29 -7.26
C ASN A 906 41.16 27.97 -6.57
N CYS A 907 40.24 27.19 -6.03
CA CYS A 907 40.48 25.93 -5.33
C CYS A 907 39.46 24.87 -5.74
N CYS A 908 38.61 24.40 -4.86
CA CYS A 908 37.61 23.33 -5.14
C CYS A 908 36.52 23.75 -6.15
N GLY A 909 36.24 25.05 -6.28
CA GLY A 909 35.29 25.59 -7.27
C GLY A 909 35.91 26.00 -8.60
N ARG A 910 37.10 25.51 -8.94
CA ARG A 910 37.79 25.87 -10.20
C ARG A 910 37.13 25.26 -11.43
N ASN A 911 36.48 24.10 -11.24
CA ASN A 911 35.81 23.32 -12.30
C ASN A 911 34.29 23.20 -12.05
N ALA A 912 33.70 24.03 -11.15
CA ALA A 912 32.29 24.08 -10.84
C ALA A 912 31.59 25.26 -11.56
#